data_2f9eb2033308a01321df03f474ce13c3
#
_entry.id   2f9eb2033308a01321df03f474ce13c3
#
_cell.length_a   1.000
_cell.length_b   1.000
_cell.length_c   1.000
_cell.angle_alpha   90.00
_cell.angle_beta   90.00
_cell.angle_gamma   90.00
#
_symmetry.space_group_name_H-M   'P 1'
#
loop_
_entity.id
_entity.type
_entity.pdbx_description
1 polymer ?
#
loop_
_entity_poly.entity_id
_entity_poly.type
_entity_poly.pdbx_seq_one_letter_code
_entity_poly.pdbx_strand_id
1 'polypeptide(L)'
;MKKYNADKLKKIHVYPLIIIVIIVVFIIGVAIAVLVAGICDNMTNGKISQGYKWAYGFYSHIKDIDVNDKSALDDAFNNCSAVVNDVTGVSVIDGESVLYKIGEEIFDSETEAKKYSNELEGDWTESYKIYLDSTDKSYFDRFASGDLEFVQESIQKSLEVSERMDENSNINDVMNLSVFQQTCYYGFVNDDGTITYITLRLYITVQDIILVQLVCISIILICSIFILFVIFMFVRFARSQRRLLKLYYADKETGGNNWYYFLGAAAKKMRKYRRKSVKAAMVHIQMEKYRSYCSCYGDREGSRLVSDFYDVIRKNITRKETFARHERCDFGILLCYVSEEQLVERVEKIMQSMAAQRPNVKLYFKAGIHILDREIIAPSESYNRATIARAKIENSHNDSVSFFTQEMKAELLWERKVENDMERALMNHEYKVYLQPKYSVGDEKLAAAEALVRWVHPTEGLIAPYKFIPIFERNGFITRLDDYMIAEVAKLQAGWIAQGKNIIPISVNVSRAHFTRENLAEHICEIVDAYKVPHEPIELELTESAFFDDKETLIGIVNKMKSYGFAVSMDDFGAGYSSLNSLKELPIDVVKLDAEFFRGNDEEGKGKVIVSEAISLAKKLNMRIVAEGIETREQVDFLAENDCDLIQGYYFAKPMPVDEFEAKVAEDA
;
A
#
# COMPACT_ATOMS: atom_id res chain seq x y z
N MET A 1 -11.15 -0.17 2.66
CA MET A 1 -9.95 -0.64 1.93
C MET A 1 -9.42 -1.92 2.58
N LYS A 2 -9.52 -3.05 1.88
CA LYS A 2 -9.12 -4.38 2.38
C LYS A 2 -7.62 -4.41 2.67
N LYS A 3 -7.24 -4.72 3.91
CA LYS A 3 -5.86 -4.96 4.36
C LYS A 3 -5.19 -6.02 3.47
N TYR A 4 -4.42 -5.59 2.49
CA TYR A 4 -3.53 -6.48 1.74
C TYR A 4 -2.32 -6.81 2.61
N ASN A 5 -2.31 -8.02 3.11
CA ASN A 5 -1.27 -8.53 4.00
C ASN A 5 -0.16 -9.14 3.12
N ALA A 6 0.95 -8.45 2.93
CA ALA A 6 2.11 -8.90 2.14
C ALA A 6 2.67 -10.27 2.60
N ASP A 7 2.42 -10.69 3.84
CA ASP A 7 2.77 -12.03 4.34
C ASP A 7 1.82 -13.13 3.84
N LYS A 8 0.58 -12.78 3.48
CA LYS A 8 -0.32 -13.74 2.81
C LYS A 8 0.16 -14.05 1.39
N LEU A 9 0.70 -13.09 0.67
CA LEU A 9 1.27 -13.31 -0.67
C LEU A 9 2.54 -14.18 -0.67
N LYS A 10 3.35 -14.15 0.39
CA LYS A 10 4.53 -15.02 0.52
C LYS A 10 4.21 -16.47 0.88
N LYS A 11 3.07 -16.74 1.54
CA LYS A 11 2.69 -18.08 1.99
C LYS A 11 1.65 -18.79 1.11
N ILE A 12 0.97 -18.06 0.21
CA ILE A 12 -0.25 -18.55 -0.44
C ILE A 12 0.01 -19.59 -1.55
N HIS A 13 1.20 -19.68 -2.13
CA HIS A 13 1.33 -20.42 -3.39
C HIS A 13 2.36 -21.55 -3.48
N VAL A 14 3.12 -21.85 -2.43
CA VAL A 14 4.09 -22.96 -2.50
C VAL A 14 3.50 -24.27 -1.99
N TYR A 15 2.80 -24.27 -0.87
CA TYR A 15 2.20 -25.50 -0.29
C TYR A 15 1.08 -26.13 -1.14
N PRO A 16 0.07 -25.38 -1.63
CA PRO A 16 -0.96 -25.97 -2.48
C PRO A 16 -0.40 -26.55 -3.78
N LEU A 17 0.62 -25.91 -4.35
CA LEU A 17 1.22 -26.36 -5.60
C LEU A 17 2.06 -27.65 -5.41
N ILE A 18 2.76 -27.78 -4.30
CA ILE A 18 3.45 -29.03 -3.93
C ILE A 18 2.44 -30.15 -3.76
N ILE A 19 1.31 -29.89 -3.11
CA ILE A 19 0.23 -30.87 -2.94
C ILE A 19 -0.35 -31.27 -4.31
N ILE A 20 -0.59 -30.32 -5.20
CA ILE A 20 -1.06 -30.59 -6.56
C ILE A 20 -0.05 -31.46 -7.33
N VAL A 21 1.24 -31.19 -7.26
CA VAL A 21 2.28 -31.99 -7.91
C VAL A 21 2.29 -33.44 -7.36
N ILE A 22 2.18 -33.60 -6.05
CA ILE A 22 2.12 -34.92 -5.42
C ILE A 22 0.87 -35.71 -5.90
N ILE A 23 -0.29 -35.06 -5.94
CA ILE A 23 -1.55 -35.68 -6.42
C ILE A 23 -1.41 -36.07 -7.90
N VAL A 24 -0.84 -35.21 -8.73
CA VAL A 24 -0.62 -35.50 -10.16
C VAL A 24 0.32 -36.67 -10.34
N VAL A 25 1.43 -36.74 -9.60
CA VAL A 25 2.35 -37.89 -9.64
C VAL A 25 1.67 -39.18 -9.22
N PHE A 26 0.83 -39.16 -8.19
CA PHE A 26 0.07 -40.31 -7.73
C PHE A 26 -0.95 -40.76 -8.78
N ILE A 27 -1.70 -39.84 -9.38
CA ILE A 27 -2.67 -40.17 -10.45
C ILE A 27 -1.98 -40.79 -11.67
N ILE A 28 -0.82 -40.26 -12.06
CA ILE A 28 0.00 -40.79 -13.16
C ILE A 28 0.46 -42.21 -12.82
N GLY A 29 0.91 -42.46 -11.59
CA GLY A 29 1.30 -43.82 -11.15
C GLY A 29 0.18 -44.85 -11.26
N VAL A 30 -1.02 -44.48 -10.82
CA VAL A 30 -2.21 -45.34 -10.94
C VAL A 30 -2.58 -45.56 -12.40
N ALA A 31 -2.56 -44.53 -13.23
CA ALA A 31 -2.86 -44.63 -14.66
C ALA A 31 -1.87 -45.56 -15.41
N ILE A 32 -0.59 -45.54 -15.04
CA ILE A 32 0.43 -46.44 -15.59
C ILE A 32 0.11 -47.88 -15.23
N ALA A 33 -0.21 -48.16 -13.96
CA ALA A 33 -0.55 -49.51 -13.51
C ALA A 33 -1.77 -50.09 -14.26
N VAL A 34 -2.83 -49.28 -14.42
CA VAL A 34 -4.04 -49.69 -15.16
C VAL A 34 -3.73 -49.93 -16.64
N LEU A 35 -2.88 -49.11 -17.26
CA LEU A 35 -2.51 -49.26 -18.67
C LEU A 35 -1.68 -50.53 -18.91
N VAL A 36 -0.72 -50.82 -18.03
CA VAL A 36 0.09 -52.04 -18.09
C VAL A 36 -0.80 -53.27 -17.93
N ALA A 37 -1.71 -53.29 -16.95
CA ALA A 37 -2.67 -54.38 -16.78
C ALA A 37 -3.53 -54.59 -18.04
N GLY A 38 -4.04 -53.48 -18.64
CA GLY A 38 -4.83 -53.58 -19.88
C GLY A 38 -4.06 -54.12 -21.08
N ILE A 39 -2.76 -53.83 -21.19
CA ILE A 39 -1.90 -54.40 -22.25
C ILE A 39 -1.70 -55.88 -22.03
N CYS A 40 -1.36 -56.28 -20.81
CA CYS A 40 -1.19 -57.71 -20.47
C CYS A 40 -2.47 -58.48 -20.68
N ASP A 41 -3.63 -57.97 -20.28
CA ASP A 41 -4.94 -58.57 -20.49
C ASP A 41 -5.24 -58.76 -21.99
N ASN A 42 -5.03 -57.74 -22.82
CA ASN A 42 -5.23 -57.85 -24.27
C ASN A 42 -4.34 -58.88 -24.92
N MET A 43 -3.09 -59.01 -24.48
CA MET A 43 -2.15 -60.03 -25.00
C MET A 43 -2.60 -61.44 -24.62
N THR A 44 -3.02 -61.62 -23.35
CA THR A 44 -3.56 -62.90 -22.85
C THR A 44 -4.78 -63.32 -23.62
N ASN A 45 -5.77 -62.42 -23.76
CA ASN A 45 -7.00 -62.71 -24.51
C ASN A 45 -6.71 -62.95 -25.98
N GLY A 46 -5.71 -62.31 -26.58
CA GLY A 46 -5.25 -62.58 -27.94
C GLY A 46 -4.74 -64.06 -28.09
N LYS A 47 -3.90 -64.48 -27.16
CA LYS A 47 -3.37 -65.86 -27.15
C LYS A 47 -4.46 -66.89 -26.94
N ILE A 48 -5.35 -66.70 -26.00
CA ILE A 48 -6.50 -67.60 -25.75
C ILE A 48 -7.40 -67.70 -26.99
N SER A 49 -7.69 -66.57 -27.63
CA SER A 49 -8.49 -66.51 -28.87
C SER A 49 -7.80 -67.23 -30.02
N GLN A 50 -6.50 -67.14 -30.11
CA GLN A 50 -5.71 -67.88 -31.09
C GLN A 50 -5.72 -69.37 -30.78
N GLY A 51 -5.54 -69.78 -29.53
CA GLY A 51 -5.65 -71.14 -29.07
C GLY A 51 -7.03 -71.76 -29.42
N TYR A 52 -8.11 -71.01 -29.17
CA TYR A 52 -9.46 -71.43 -29.57
C TYR A 52 -9.59 -71.71 -31.08
N LYS A 53 -9.05 -70.84 -31.92
CA LYS A 53 -9.06 -70.97 -33.37
C LYS A 53 -8.32 -72.26 -33.78
N TRP A 54 -7.20 -72.52 -33.15
CA TRP A 54 -6.43 -73.72 -33.43
C TRP A 54 -7.18 -74.97 -32.95
N ALA A 55 -7.74 -74.98 -31.75
CA ALA A 55 -8.56 -76.03 -31.20
C ALA A 55 -9.79 -76.37 -32.09
N TYR A 56 -10.51 -75.25 -32.49
CA TYR A 56 -11.67 -75.40 -33.40
C TYR A 56 -11.28 -75.92 -34.76
N GLY A 57 -10.16 -75.42 -35.33
CA GLY A 57 -9.62 -75.99 -36.58
C GLY A 57 -9.34 -77.44 -36.50
N PHE A 58 -8.72 -77.91 -35.41
CA PHE A 58 -8.48 -79.31 -35.16
C PHE A 58 -9.79 -80.05 -34.95
N TYR A 59 -10.71 -79.59 -34.10
CA TYR A 59 -12.03 -80.20 -33.88
C TYR A 59 -12.80 -80.39 -35.20
N SER A 60 -12.78 -79.41 -36.09
CA SER A 60 -13.48 -79.50 -37.37
C SER A 60 -12.98 -80.58 -38.30
N HIS A 61 -11.76 -81.08 -38.06
CA HIS A 61 -11.19 -82.19 -38.81
C HIS A 61 -11.58 -83.57 -38.22
N ILE A 62 -11.82 -83.59 -36.91
CA ILE A 62 -12.10 -84.88 -36.25
C ILE A 62 -13.60 -85.14 -35.96
N LYS A 63 -14.43 -84.11 -35.94
CA LYS A 63 -15.84 -84.15 -35.55
C LYS A 63 -16.68 -85.14 -36.35
N ASP A 64 -16.33 -85.40 -37.63
CA ASP A 64 -17.04 -86.27 -38.53
C ASP A 64 -16.45 -87.71 -38.55
N ILE A 65 -15.43 -87.97 -37.76
CA ILE A 65 -14.81 -89.30 -37.63
C ILE A 65 -15.58 -90.15 -36.58
N ASP A 66 -15.97 -91.34 -36.89
CA ASP A 66 -16.61 -92.26 -35.93
C ASP A 66 -15.70 -92.54 -34.71
N VAL A 67 -16.19 -92.24 -33.51
CA VAL A 67 -15.44 -92.43 -32.25
C VAL A 67 -14.94 -93.81 -32.05
N ASN A 68 -15.60 -94.85 -32.71
CA ASN A 68 -15.19 -96.26 -32.70
C ASN A 68 -14.01 -96.50 -33.65
N ASP A 69 -13.75 -95.69 -34.65
CA ASP A 69 -12.60 -95.82 -35.53
C ASP A 69 -11.36 -95.14 -34.92
N LYS A 70 -10.81 -95.78 -33.89
CA LYS A 70 -9.66 -95.23 -33.15
C LYS A 70 -8.42 -94.99 -34.04
N SER A 71 -8.25 -95.81 -35.11
CA SER A 71 -7.12 -95.67 -36.03
C SER A 71 -7.21 -94.36 -36.86
N ALA A 72 -8.42 -94.05 -37.30
CA ALA A 72 -8.65 -92.78 -38.04
C ALA A 72 -8.49 -91.56 -37.16
N LEU A 73 -8.91 -91.67 -35.87
CA LEU A 73 -8.69 -90.59 -34.88
C LEU A 73 -7.20 -90.38 -34.51
N ASP A 74 -6.46 -91.55 -34.34
CA ASP A 74 -5.01 -91.51 -34.08
C ASP A 74 -4.25 -90.90 -35.27
N ASP A 75 -4.60 -91.23 -36.50
CA ASP A 75 -4.03 -90.65 -37.72
C ASP A 75 -4.36 -89.17 -37.86
N ALA A 76 -5.59 -88.79 -37.56
CA ALA A 76 -6.01 -87.37 -37.57
C ALA A 76 -5.22 -86.53 -36.50
N PHE A 77 -5.08 -87.05 -35.28
CA PHE A 77 -4.30 -86.46 -34.22
C PHE A 77 -2.83 -86.31 -34.60
N ASN A 78 -2.22 -87.39 -35.09
CA ASN A 78 -0.80 -87.35 -35.48
C ASN A 78 -0.53 -86.39 -36.68
N ASN A 79 -1.43 -86.40 -37.65
CA ASN A 79 -1.31 -85.49 -38.78
C ASN A 79 -1.51 -84.02 -38.39
N CYS A 80 -2.44 -83.68 -37.49
CA CYS A 80 -2.69 -82.35 -37.03
C CYS A 80 -1.66 -81.86 -36.01
N SER A 81 -1.25 -82.72 -35.07
CA SER A 81 -0.17 -82.36 -34.11
C SER A 81 1.17 -82.09 -34.80
N ALA A 82 1.39 -82.66 -35.99
CA ALA A 82 2.52 -82.41 -36.84
C ALA A 82 2.46 -80.99 -37.49
N VAL A 83 1.25 -80.38 -37.61
CA VAL A 83 1.00 -79.07 -38.18
C VAL A 83 0.84 -78.00 -37.10
N VAL A 84 0.25 -78.38 -35.98
CA VAL A 84 0.01 -77.48 -34.81
C VAL A 84 0.73 -78.11 -33.61
N ASN A 85 2.00 -77.84 -33.46
CA ASN A 85 2.86 -78.41 -32.40
C ASN A 85 2.36 -78.19 -30.98
N ASP A 86 1.34 -77.33 -30.78
CA ASP A 86 0.81 -76.97 -29.49
C ASP A 86 -0.37 -77.75 -29.03
N VAL A 87 -0.95 -78.66 -29.89
CA VAL A 87 -1.99 -79.59 -29.50
C VAL A 87 -1.34 -80.85 -28.87
N THR A 88 -1.58 -81.06 -27.59
CA THR A 88 -0.91 -82.08 -26.79
C THR A 88 -1.78 -83.28 -26.49
N GLY A 89 -3.09 -83.11 -26.57
CA GLY A 89 -4.00 -84.25 -26.31
C GLY A 89 -5.42 -84.01 -26.80
N VAL A 90 -6.16 -85.07 -26.96
CA VAL A 90 -7.59 -85.05 -27.29
C VAL A 90 -8.28 -86.14 -26.46
N SER A 91 -9.46 -85.86 -25.95
CA SER A 91 -10.35 -86.83 -25.39
C SER A 91 -11.79 -86.60 -25.83
N VAL A 92 -12.52 -87.66 -26.08
CA VAL A 92 -13.97 -87.63 -26.35
C VAL A 92 -14.64 -88.31 -25.18
N ILE A 93 -15.54 -87.58 -24.52
CA ILE A 93 -16.17 -88.03 -23.26
C ILE A 93 -17.68 -88.00 -23.40
N ASP A 94 -18.35 -89.07 -22.93
CA ASP A 94 -19.79 -89.14 -22.73
C ASP A 94 -20.07 -89.23 -21.23
N GLY A 95 -20.42 -88.15 -20.61
CA GLY A 95 -20.62 -88.12 -19.19
C GLY A 95 -19.37 -88.54 -18.38
N GLU A 96 -19.44 -89.67 -17.72
CA GLU A 96 -18.36 -90.26 -16.92
C GLU A 96 -17.52 -91.30 -17.68
N SER A 97 -17.77 -91.52 -18.96
CA SER A 97 -17.08 -92.52 -19.80
C SER A 97 -16.20 -91.82 -20.85
N VAL A 98 -14.93 -92.22 -20.89
CA VAL A 98 -14.01 -91.78 -21.96
C VAL A 98 -14.20 -92.79 -23.14
N LEU A 99 -14.72 -92.28 -24.24
CA LEU A 99 -14.88 -93.02 -25.47
C LEU A 99 -13.58 -93.12 -26.26
N TYR A 100 -12.80 -91.99 -26.24
CA TYR A 100 -11.50 -91.90 -26.90
C TYR A 100 -10.55 -90.99 -26.15
N LYS A 101 -9.26 -91.36 -26.11
CA LYS A 101 -8.22 -90.44 -25.62
C LYS A 101 -6.88 -90.68 -26.29
N ILE A 102 -6.14 -89.64 -26.57
CA ILE A 102 -4.79 -89.71 -27.12
C ILE A 102 -3.99 -88.49 -26.62
N GLY A 103 -2.68 -88.62 -26.39
CA GLY A 103 -1.77 -87.55 -25.99
C GLY A 103 -1.65 -87.45 -24.47
N GLU A 104 -1.17 -86.23 -24.02
CA GLU A 104 -0.89 -85.90 -22.64
C GLU A 104 -1.89 -84.89 -22.07
N GLU A 105 -2.01 -84.86 -20.73
CA GLU A 105 -2.84 -83.89 -20.02
C GLU A 105 -4.30 -83.84 -20.49
N ILE A 106 -4.94 -85.00 -20.48
CA ILE A 106 -6.33 -85.28 -20.95
C ILE A 106 -7.25 -85.54 -19.80
N PHE A 107 -8.55 -85.17 -19.92
CA PHE A 107 -9.56 -85.53 -18.93
C PHE A 107 -10.06 -86.95 -19.12
N ASP A 108 -10.25 -87.60 -17.97
CA ASP A 108 -10.80 -88.97 -17.95
C ASP A 108 -12.31 -89.04 -17.66
N SER A 109 -12.94 -87.88 -17.30
CA SER A 109 -14.38 -87.76 -17.11
C SER A 109 -14.83 -86.34 -17.20
N GLU A 110 -16.13 -86.08 -17.44
CA GLU A 110 -16.72 -84.71 -17.41
C GLU A 110 -16.67 -84.14 -16.01
N THR A 111 -16.78 -84.92 -14.95
CA THR A 111 -16.64 -84.50 -13.58
C THR A 111 -15.21 -83.96 -13.28
N GLU A 112 -14.22 -84.65 -13.86
CA GLU A 112 -12.83 -84.21 -13.78
C GLU A 112 -12.67 -82.89 -14.52
N ALA A 113 -13.15 -82.69 -15.72
CA ALA A 113 -13.10 -81.49 -16.49
C ALA A 113 -13.81 -80.34 -15.75
N LYS A 114 -14.98 -80.57 -15.18
CA LYS A 114 -15.73 -79.61 -14.40
C LYS A 114 -15.02 -79.15 -13.11
N LYS A 115 -14.19 -80.00 -12.50
CA LYS A 115 -13.43 -79.74 -11.31
C LYS A 115 -12.37 -78.63 -11.54
N TYR A 116 -11.86 -78.55 -12.76
CA TYR A 116 -10.85 -77.54 -13.16
C TYR A 116 -11.46 -76.23 -13.76
N SER A 117 -12.77 -76.23 -14.00
CA SER A 117 -13.44 -75.04 -14.52
C SER A 117 -14.17 -74.31 -13.40
N ASN A 118 -13.58 -73.25 -12.88
CA ASN A 118 -14.22 -72.41 -11.85
C ASN A 118 -15.41 -71.58 -12.36
N GLU A 119 -15.78 -71.65 -13.62
CA GLU A 119 -16.76 -70.71 -14.24
C GLU A 119 -17.78 -71.47 -15.13
N LEU A 120 -18.11 -72.65 -14.83
CA LEU A 120 -19.10 -73.42 -15.61
C LEU A 120 -20.52 -73.28 -15.04
N GLU A 121 -20.97 -72.08 -14.77
CA GLU A 121 -22.39 -71.77 -14.65
C GLU A 121 -22.86 -71.12 -15.97
N GLY A 122 -23.25 -71.85 -16.94
CA GLY A 122 -23.81 -71.38 -18.20
C GLY A 122 -24.14 -72.51 -19.19
N ASP A 123 -25.09 -72.19 -20.06
CA ASP A 123 -25.56 -73.09 -21.12
C ASP A 123 -24.40 -73.53 -22.04
N TRP A 124 -24.09 -74.80 -22.03
CA TRP A 124 -23.06 -75.49 -22.82
C TRP A 124 -23.52 -75.66 -24.26
N THR A 125 -23.75 -74.59 -24.99
CA THR A 125 -24.35 -74.81 -26.32
C THR A 125 -23.35 -74.88 -27.46
N GLU A 126 -22.11 -74.42 -27.31
CA GLU A 126 -21.20 -74.41 -28.46
C GLU A 126 -19.73 -74.77 -28.13
N SER A 127 -19.13 -74.21 -27.08
CA SER A 127 -17.73 -74.49 -26.64
C SER A 127 -17.36 -73.79 -25.36
N TYR A 128 -16.42 -74.35 -24.55
CA TYR A 128 -15.91 -73.65 -23.35
C TYR A 128 -14.40 -73.81 -23.22
N LYS A 129 -13.79 -72.91 -22.38
CA LYS A 129 -12.37 -72.88 -22.07
C LYS A 129 -12.14 -73.36 -20.65
N ILE A 130 -11.12 -74.15 -20.44
CA ILE A 130 -10.68 -74.60 -19.13
C ILE A 130 -9.18 -74.31 -19.02
N TYR A 131 -8.77 -73.70 -17.95
CA TYR A 131 -7.36 -73.48 -17.63
C TYR A 131 -6.94 -74.43 -16.51
N LEU A 132 -5.88 -75.17 -16.74
CA LEU A 132 -5.21 -75.90 -15.68
C LEU A 132 -4.07 -75.07 -15.17
N ASP A 133 -4.08 -74.86 -13.89
CA ASP A 133 -2.99 -74.15 -13.20
C ASP A 133 -2.41 -75.06 -12.13
N SER A 134 -1.10 -75.18 -12.09
CA SER A 134 -0.39 -75.97 -11.06
C SER A 134 -0.21 -75.16 -9.78
N THR A 135 -0.66 -73.87 -9.75
CA THR A 135 -0.60 -72.96 -8.64
C THR A 135 -1.97 -72.30 -8.40
N ASP A 136 -2.19 -71.60 -7.24
CA ASP A 136 -3.47 -71.02 -6.87
C ASP A 136 -3.98 -69.95 -7.86
N LYS A 137 -3.15 -69.50 -8.81
CA LYS A 137 -3.50 -68.57 -9.92
C LYS A 137 -2.79 -69.03 -11.19
N SER A 138 -3.53 -69.11 -12.32
CA SER A 138 -2.92 -69.42 -13.62
C SER A 138 -1.87 -68.35 -14.01
N TYR A 139 -0.84 -68.73 -14.74
CA TYR A 139 0.18 -67.78 -15.24
C TYR A 139 -0.43 -66.76 -16.16
N PHE A 140 -1.43 -67.14 -16.96
CA PHE A 140 -2.13 -66.17 -17.83
C PHE A 140 -2.95 -65.14 -17.05
N ASP A 141 -3.63 -65.56 -15.97
CA ASP A 141 -4.41 -64.62 -15.12
C ASP A 141 -3.51 -63.69 -14.38
N ARG A 142 -2.37 -64.14 -13.86
CA ARG A 142 -1.37 -63.29 -13.22
C ARG A 142 -0.76 -62.29 -14.21
N PHE A 143 -0.47 -62.74 -15.43
CA PHE A 143 0.04 -61.84 -16.48
C PHE A 143 -1.04 -60.84 -16.95
N ALA A 144 -2.27 -61.33 -17.20
CA ALA A 144 -3.41 -60.49 -17.61
C ALA A 144 -3.75 -59.40 -16.57
N SER A 145 -3.68 -59.72 -15.28
CA SER A 145 -3.92 -58.76 -14.20
C SER A 145 -2.82 -57.69 -14.05
N GLY A 146 -1.69 -57.86 -14.76
CA GLY A 146 -0.54 -56.97 -14.62
C GLY A 146 0.12 -57.05 -13.25
N ASP A 147 0.12 -58.26 -12.63
CA ASP A 147 0.80 -58.53 -11.36
C ASP A 147 2.27 -58.14 -11.47
N LEU A 148 2.65 -57.07 -10.78
CA LEU A 148 4.00 -56.46 -10.87
C LEU A 148 5.10 -57.44 -10.39
N GLU A 149 4.80 -58.27 -9.40
CA GLU A 149 5.73 -59.28 -8.90
C GLU A 149 5.93 -60.40 -9.95
N PHE A 150 4.85 -60.85 -10.57
CA PHE A 150 4.89 -61.81 -11.66
C PHE A 150 5.58 -61.28 -12.91
N VAL A 151 5.33 -60.02 -13.28
CA VAL A 151 6.03 -59.38 -14.40
C VAL A 151 7.53 -59.28 -14.13
N GLN A 152 7.93 -58.96 -12.89
CA GLN A 152 9.35 -58.93 -12.49
C GLN A 152 9.97 -60.34 -12.54
N GLU A 153 9.28 -61.35 -12.04
CA GLU A 153 9.70 -62.75 -12.13
C GLU A 153 9.81 -63.22 -13.58
N SER A 154 8.87 -62.81 -14.43
CA SER A 154 8.88 -63.13 -15.87
C SER A 154 10.08 -62.51 -16.59
N ILE A 155 10.45 -61.30 -16.24
CA ILE A 155 11.66 -60.64 -16.75
C ILE A 155 12.90 -61.44 -16.37
N GLN A 156 13.02 -61.81 -15.10
CA GLN A 156 14.14 -62.59 -14.59
C GLN A 156 14.26 -63.94 -15.34
N LYS A 157 13.15 -64.66 -15.46
CA LYS A 157 13.11 -65.92 -16.21
C LYS A 157 13.43 -65.78 -17.71
N SER A 158 12.96 -64.68 -18.34
CA SER A 158 13.25 -64.41 -19.75
C SER A 158 14.74 -64.24 -20.01
N LEU A 159 15.44 -63.56 -19.06
CA LEU A 159 16.89 -63.43 -19.10
C LEU A 159 17.61 -64.78 -18.94
N GLU A 160 17.20 -65.60 -17.94
CA GLU A 160 17.77 -66.93 -17.70
C GLU A 160 17.58 -67.88 -18.88
N VAL A 161 16.43 -67.80 -19.55
CA VAL A 161 16.15 -68.60 -20.73
C VAL A 161 16.96 -68.19 -21.92
N SER A 162 17.11 -66.86 -22.10
CA SER A 162 17.94 -66.26 -23.19
C SER A 162 19.44 -66.55 -23.00
N GLU A 163 19.94 -66.63 -21.75
CA GLU A 163 21.33 -66.97 -21.44
C GLU A 163 21.71 -68.42 -21.70
N ARG A 164 20.70 -69.37 -21.81
CA ARG A 164 20.93 -70.80 -22.09
C ARG A 164 21.10 -71.07 -23.57
N MET A 165 20.97 -70.08 -24.45
CA MET A 165 21.11 -70.28 -25.89
C MET A 165 22.56 -70.18 -26.36
N ASP A 166 22.91 -70.97 -27.42
CA ASP A 166 24.20 -70.95 -28.07
C ASP A 166 24.44 -69.59 -28.79
N GLU A 167 25.70 -69.11 -28.84
CA GLU A 167 26.12 -67.92 -29.52
C GLU A 167 25.69 -67.77 -31.00
N ASN A 168 25.29 -68.91 -31.64
CA ASN A 168 24.85 -68.90 -33.02
C ASN A 168 23.33 -68.92 -33.24
N SER A 169 22.54 -68.75 -32.16
CA SER A 169 21.09 -68.67 -32.24
C SER A 169 20.58 -67.44 -32.93
N ASN A 170 19.60 -67.56 -33.82
CA ASN A 170 18.97 -66.43 -34.48
C ASN A 170 18.11 -65.62 -33.44
N ILE A 171 18.10 -64.31 -33.57
CA ILE A 171 17.32 -63.43 -32.70
C ILE A 171 15.83 -63.87 -32.64
N ASN A 172 15.28 -64.30 -33.75
CA ASN A 172 13.89 -64.76 -33.80
C ASN A 172 13.65 -66.07 -32.94
N ASP A 173 14.67 -66.90 -32.84
CA ASP A 173 14.59 -68.10 -32.04
C ASP A 173 14.60 -67.73 -30.55
N VAL A 174 15.41 -66.77 -30.16
CA VAL A 174 15.42 -66.26 -28.79
C VAL A 174 14.10 -65.60 -28.44
N MET A 175 13.54 -64.79 -29.34
CA MET A 175 12.29 -64.08 -29.12
C MET A 175 11.07 -65.02 -28.95
N ASN A 176 11.10 -66.17 -29.61
CA ASN A 176 10.04 -67.14 -29.55
C ASN A 176 10.19 -68.16 -28.40
N LEU A 177 11.25 -68.11 -27.61
CA LEU A 177 11.38 -69.00 -26.45
C LEU A 177 10.23 -68.83 -25.47
N SER A 178 9.66 -69.91 -25.04
CA SER A 178 8.62 -69.95 -24.01
C SER A 178 9.24 -69.68 -22.64
N VAL A 179 8.75 -68.69 -21.95
CA VAL A 179 9.13 -68.32 -20.55
C VAL A 179 8.20 -69.07 -19.59
N PHE A 180 6.93 -69.01 -19.88
CA PHE A 180 5.89 -69.71 -19.17
C PHE A 180 4.98 -70.48 -20.14
N GLN A 181 4.56 -71.66 -19.76
CA GLN A 181 3.58 -72.43 -20.49
C GLN A 181 2.35 -72.67 -19.64
N GLN A 182 1.20 -72.60 -20.26
CA GLN A 182 -0.08 -72.88 -19.64
C GLN A 182 -0.86 -73.86 -20.49
N THR A 183 -1.33 -74.93 -19.87
CA THR A 183 -2.21 -75.85 -20.53
C THR A 183 -3.64 -75.34 -20.53
N CYS A 184 -4.26 -75.32 -21.69
CA CYS A 184 -5.62 -74.80 -21.87
C CYS A 184 -6.43 -75.93 -22.54
N TYR A 185 -7.61 -76.08 -22.05
CA TYR A 185 -8.57 -77.08 -22.58
C TYR A 185 -9.70 -76.37 -23.31
N TYR A 186 -10.05 -76.83 -24.48
CA TYR A 186 -11.18 -76.36 -25.26
C TYR A 186 -12.15 -77.51 -25.49
N GLY A 187 -13.36 -77.41 -24.96
CA GLY A 187 -14.41 -78.35 -25.11
C GLY A 187 -15.36 -78.01 -26.25
N PHE A 188 -15.73 -78.96 -27.06
CA PHE A 188 -16.68 -78.82 -28.15
C PHE A 188 -17.75 -79.92 -27.99
N VAL A 189 -19.02 -79.49 -28.01
CA VAL A 189 -20.15 -80.44 -27.93
C VAL A 189 -20.44 -81.04 -29.32
N ASN A 190 -20.46 -82.36 -29.40
CA ASN A 190 -20.79 -83.08 -30.64
C ASN A 190 -22.28 -83.18 -30.82
N ASP A 191 -22.74 -83.50 -32.04
CA ASP A 191 -24.17 -83.66 -32.36
C ASP A 191 -24.85 -84.81 -31.61
N ASP A 192 -24.07 -85.76 -31.15
CA ASP A 192 -24.52 -86.91 -30.32
C ASP A 192 -24.56 -86.65 -28.81
N GLY A 193 -24.19 -85.42 -28.41
CA GLY A 193 -24.15 -84.98 -27.01
C GLY A 193 -22.85 -85.28 -26.28
N THR A 194 -21.89 -85.97 -26.91
CA THR A 194 -20.55 -86.20 -26.37
C THR A 194 -19.72 -84.87 -26.40
N ILE A 195 -18.69 -84.75 -25.57
CA ILE A 195 -17.83 -83.56 -25.55
C ILE A 195 -16.41 -83.97 -25.97
N THR A 196 -15.89 -83.27 -26.98
CA THR A 196 -14.51 -83.42 -27.40
C THR A 196 -13.68 -82.35 -26.76
N TYR A 197 -12.74 -82.73 -25.89
CA TYR A 197 -11.77 -81.87 -25.29
C TYR A 197 -10.48 -81.90 -26.08
N ILE A 198 -9.98 -80.68 -26.43
CA ILE A 198 -8.72 -80.52 -27.10
C ILE A 198 -7.77 -79.76 -26.15
N THR A 199 -6.64 -80.37 -25.85
CA THR A 199 -5.62 -79.81 -24.98
C THR A 199 -4.59 -79.09 -25.80
N LEU A 200 -4.34 -77.89 -25.44
CA LEU A 200 -3.35 -77.06 -26.07
C LEU A 200 -2.42 -76.42 -24.99
N ARG A 201 -1.13 -76.31 -25.30
CA ARG A 201 -0.18 -75.53 -24.51
C ARG A 201 -0.01 -74.17 -25.15
N LEU A 202 -0.38 -73.15 -24.41
CA LEU A 202 -0.15 -71.75 -24.78
C LEU A 202 1.10 -71.21 -24.06
N TYR A 203 1.83 -70.32 -24.72
CA TYR A 203 3.11 -69.83 -24.22
C TYR A 203 3.12 -68.32 -24.09
N ILE A 204 3.71 -67.82 -22.98
CA ILE A 204 4.17 -66.46 -22.86
C ILE A 204 5.66 -66.43 -23.27
N THR A 205 5.96 -65.81 -24.36
CA THR A 205 7.30 -65.80 -24.95
C THR A 205 8.16 -64.66 -24.47
N VAL A 206 9.47 -64.74 -24.70
CA VAL A 206 10.40 -63.66 -24.45
C VAL A 206 9.97 -62.37 -25.17
N GLN A 207 9.44 -62.48 -26.38
CA GLN A 207 8.94 -61.33 -27.17
C GLN A 207 7.79 -60.62 -26.46
N ASP A 208 6.84 -61.36 -25.87
CA ASP A 208 5.72 -60.78 -25.15
C ASP A 208 6.20 -59.92 -23.94
N ILE A 209 7.17 -60.45 -23.20
CA ILE A 209 7.73 -59.80 -22.02
C ILE A 209 8.52 -58.57 -22.42
N ILE A 210 9.36 -58.63 -23.46
CA ILE A 210 10.12 -57.50 -23.97
C ILE A 210 9.18 -56.36 -24.44
N LEU A 211 8.08 -56.72 -25.12
CA LEU A 211 7.09 -55.73 -25.56
C LEU A 211 6.50 -54.93 -24.37
N VAL A 212 6.10 -55.66 -23.32
CA VAL A 212 5.58 -55.02 -22.08
C VAL A 212 6.65 -54.15 -21.45
N GLN A 213 7.89 -54.60 -21.36
CA GLN A 213 9.00 -53.80 -20.83
C GLN A 213 9.23 -52.49 -21.61
N LEU A 214 9.27 -52.57 -22.95
CA LEU A 214 9.47 -51.40 -23.82
C LEU A 214 8.35 -50.36 -23.64
N VAL A 215 7.12 -50.83 -23.50
CA VAL A 215 5.98 -49.92 -23.20
C VAL A 215 6.14 -49.28 -21.84
N CYS A 216 6.46 -50.03 -20.78
CA CYS A 216 6.70 -49.50 -19.44
C CYS A 216 7.82 -48.45 -19.43
N ILE A 217 8.95 -48.73 -20.05
CA ILE A 217 10.08 -47.80 -20.16
C ILE A 217 9.67 -46.52 -20.88
N SER A 218 8.93 -46.63 -21.99
CA SER A 218 8.44 -45.49 -22.75
C SER A 218 7.52 -44.57 -21.93
N ILE A 219 6.61 -45.18 -21.16
CA ILE A 219 5.71 -44.43 -20.27
C ILE A 219 6.48 -43.72 -19.17
N ILE A 220 7.43 -44.39 -18.50
CA ILE A 220 8.28 -43.81 -17.45
C ILE A 220 9.08 -42.62 -18.02
N LEU A 221 9.61 -42.74 -19.22
CA LEU A 221 10.35 -41.66 -19.89
C LEU A 221 9.45 -40.43 -20.13
N ILE A 222 8.27 -40.61 -20.70
CA ILE A 222 7.28 -39.55 -20.95
C ILE A 222 6.88 -38.87 -19.64
N CYS A 223 6.60 -39.64 -18.59
CA CYS A 223 6.25 -39.10 -17.28
C CYS A 223 7.40 -38.28 -16.65
N SER A 224 8.64 -38.77 -16.79
CA SER A 224 9.82 -38.07 -16.28
C SER A 224 10.02 -36.74 -17.00
N ILE A 225 9.87 -36.68 -18.31
CA ILE A 225 9.93 -35.45 -19.11
C ILE A 225 8.82 -34.49 -18.66
N PHE A 226 7.60 -34.96 -18.45
CA PHE A 226 6.49 -34.14 -17.98
C PHE A 226 6.75 -33.58 -16.60
N ILE A 227 7.26 -34.36 -15.65
CA ILE A 227 7.62 -33.88 -14.31
C ILE A 227 8.71 -32.76 -14.39
N LEU A 228 9.75 -32.97 -15.20
CA LEU A 228 10.79 -31.95 -15.41
C LEU A 228 10.21 -30.66 -16.00
N PHE A 229 9.28 -30.77 -16.95
CA PHE A 229 8.59 -29.63 -17.53
C PHE A 229 7.78 -28.85 -16.47
N VAL A 230 7.03 -29.56 -15.62
CA VAL A 230 6.27 -28.93 -14.51
C VAL A 230 7.21 -28.20 -13.54
N ILE A 231 8.33 -28.83 -13.15
CA ILE A 231 9.33 -28.20 -12.28
C ILE A 231 9.90 -26.94 -12.93
N PHE A 232 10.24 -27.01 -14.22
CA PHE A 232 10.76 -25.86 -14.97
C PHE A 232 9.76 -24.69 -15.01
N MET A 233 8.49 -24.98 -15.33
CA MET A 233 7.41 -23.99 -15.33
C MET A 233 7.21 -23.37 -13.94
N PHE A 234 7.27 -24.18 -12.88
CA PHE A 234 7.19 -23.68 -11.51
C PHE A 234 8.33 -22.75 -11.14
N VAL A 235 9.57 -23.09 -11.45
CA VAL A 235 10.75 -22.22 -11.20
C VAL A 235 10.64 -20.93 -11.99
N ARG A 236 10.19 -20.99 -13.24
CA ARG A 236 9.96 -19.82 -14.09
C ARG A 236 8.87 -18.91 -13.51
N PHE A 237 7.75 -19.47 -13.07
CA PHE A 237 6.66 -18.76 -12.41
C PHE A 237 7.12 -18.09 -11.11
N ALA A 238 7.81 -18.83 -10.24
CA ALA A 238 8.35 -18.28 -8.98
C ALA A 238 9.35 -17.13 -9.20
N ARG A 239 10.19 -17.22 -10.23
CA ARG A 239 11.11 -16.13 -10.63
C ARG A 239 10.33 -14.91 -11.16
N SER A 240 9.30 -15.12 -11.95
CA SER A 240 8.43 -14.05 -12.48
C SER A 240 7.71 -13.33 -11.35
N GLN A 241 7.11 -14.06 -10.39
CA GLN A 241 6.46 -13.48 -9.21
C GLN A 241 7.44 -12.65 -8.36
N ARG A 242 8.66 -13.12 -8.16
CA ARG A 242 9.69 -12.34 -7.44
C ARG A 242 10.07 -11.06 -8.18
N ARG A 243 10.12 -11.09 -9.52
CA ARG A 243 10.37 -9.88 -10.33
C ARG A 243 9.23 -8.88 -10.23
N LEU A 244 7.98 -9.34 -10.33
CA LEU A 244 6.79 -8.50 -10.17
C LEU A 244 6.72 -7.85 -8.78
N LEU A 245 7.00 -8.61 -7.71
CA LEU A 245 7.06 -8.07 -6.35
C LEU A 245 8.18 -7.03 -6.19
N LYS A 246 9.35 -7.25 -6.78
CA LYS A 246 10.42 -6.25 -6.77
C LYS A 246 10.01 -4.98 -7.50
N LEU A 247 9.38 -5.08 -8.68
CA LEU A 247 8.89 -3.92 -9.43
C LEU A 247 7.77 -3.18 -8.69
N TYR A 248 6.84 -3.91 -8.07
CA TYR A 248 5.74 -3.33 -7.29
C TYR A 248 6.23 -2.55 -6.07
N TYR A 249 7.28 -3.01 -5.41
CA TYR A 249 7.85 -2.39 -4.21
C TYR A 249 9.08 -1.52 -4.47
N ALA A 250 9.49 -1.36 -5.71
CA ALA A 250 10.59 -0.48 -6.06
C ALA A 250 10.09 0.95 -6.29
N ASP A 251 10.88 1.91 -5.84
CA ASP A 251 10.75 3.32 -6.21
C ASP A 251 11.45 3.53 -7.56
N LYS A 252 10.77 4.21 -8.49
CA LYS A 252 11.24 4.35 -9.88
C LYS A 252 12.50 5.21 -10.02
N GLU A 253 12.68 6.19 -9.14
CA GLU A 253 13.82 7.10 -9.21
C GLU A 253 15.04 6.58 -8.46
N THR A 254 14.82 6.08 -7.25
CA THR A 254 15.92 5.64 -6.38
C THR A 254 16.30 4.17 -6.57
N GLY A 255 15.44 3.37 -7.22
CA GLY A 255 15.61 1.92 -7.32
C GLY A 255 15.48 1.16 -6.00
N GLY A 256 15.24 1.87 -4.91
CA GLY A 256 15.07 1.31 -3.57
C GLY A 256 13.64 0.89 -3.27
N ASN A 257 13.34 0.72 -1.99
CA ASN A 257 11.97 0.39 -1.57
C ASN A 257 11.07 1.62 -1.69
N ASN A 258 9.88 1.43 -2.25
CA ASN A 258 8.88 2.49 -2.35
C ASN A 258 8.11 2.69 -1.04
N TRP A 259 7.24 3.70 -1.03
CA TRP A 259 6.44 4.08 0.13
C TRP A 259 5.53 2.96 0.65
N TYR A 260 4.91 2.18 -0.23
CA TYR A 260 4.05 1.06 0.19
C TYR A 260 4.82 -0.04 0.93
N TYR A 261 6.02 -0.35 0.46
CA TYR A 261 6.91 -1.27 1.18
C TYR A 261 7.30 -0.72 2.55
N PHE A 262 7.65 0.57 2.61
CA PHE A 262 8.02 1.24 3.86
C PHE A 262 6.90 1.16 4.90
N LEU A 263 5.67 1.52 4.53
CA LEU A 263 4.53 1.45 5.46
C LEU A 263 4.34 0.04 6.02
N GLY A 264 4.43 -0.98 5.18
CA GLY A 264 4.34 -2.38 5.61
C GLY A 264 5.49 -2.81 6.53
N ALA A 265 6.73 -2.41 6.21
CA ALA A 265 7.92 -2.70 7.00
C ALA A 265 7.90 -1.95 8.34
N ALA A 266 7.54 -0.66 8.33
CA ALA A 266 7.41 0.18 9.51
C ALA A 266 6.36 -0.39 10.47
N ALA A 267 5.18 -0.79 9.99
CA ALA A 267 4.14 -1.39 10.81
C ALA A 267 4.60 -2.65 11.58
N LYS A 268 5.41 -3.49 10.93
CA LYS A 268 6.00 -4.69 11.57
C LYS A 268 7.04 -4.31 12.61
N LYS A 269 7.91 -3.35 12.29
CA LYS A 269 8.97 -2.89 13.18
C LYS A 269 8.40 -2.15 14.39
N MET A 270 7.45 -1.23 14.22
CA MET A 270 6.77 -0.52 15.30
C MET A 270 6.11 -1.47 16.30
N ARG A 271 5.41 -2.53 15.81
CA ARG A 271 4.87 -3.60 16.68
C ARG A 271 5.96 -4.33 17.46
N LYS A 272 7.09 -4.62 16.81
CA LYS A 272 8.24 -5.29 17.46
C LYS A 272 8.90 -4.39 18.50
N TYR A 273 9.07 -3.09 18.20
CA TYR A 273 9.69 -2.12 19.11
C TYR A 273 8.84 -1.96 20.37
N ARG A 274 7.53 -1.79 20.24
CA ARG A 274 6.61 -1.72 21.37
C ARG A 274 6.69 -2.96 22.28
N ARG A 275 6.71 -4.18 21.69
CA ARG A 275 6.85 -5.42 22.47
C ARG A 275 8.17 -5.53 23.21
N LYS A 276 9.23 -4.90 22.72
CA LYS A 276 10.59 -4.96 23.27
C LYS A 276 10.99 -3.68 24.00
N SER A 277 10.07 -2.74 24.20
CA SER A 277 10.31 -1.42 24.78
C SER A 277 11.49 -0.68 24.15
N VAL A 278 11.66 -0.81 22.83
CA VAL A 278 12.69 -0.09 22.07
C VAL A 278 12.15 1.30 21.75
N LYS A 279 12.87 2.35 22.15
CA LYS A 279 12.57 3.73 21.78
C LYS A 279 12.79 3.90 20.29
N ALA A 280 11.79 4.43 19.59
CA ALA A 280 11.85 4.69 18.16
C ALA A 280 11.06 5.95 17.80
N ALA A 281 11.43 6.58 16.70
CA ALA A 281 10.78 7.78 16.18
C ALA A 281 10.53 7.65 14.68
N MET A 282 9.46 8.25 14.22
CA MET A 282 9.19 8.50 12.81
C MET A 282 9.72 9.88 12.46
N VAL A 283 10.56 9.95 11.45
CA VAL A 283 11.19 11.19 10.98
C VAL A 283 10.76 11.47 9.56
N HIS A 284 10.36 12.70 9.29
CA HIS A 284 10.14 13.24 7.96
C HIS A 284 11.24 14.23 7.64
N ILE A 285 12.07 13.95 6.64
CA ILE A 285 13.08 14.88 6.14
C ILE A 285 12.66 15.38 4.76
N GLN A 286 12.66 16.70 4.58
CA GLN A 286 12.36 17.35 3.30
C GLN A 286 13.46 18.33 2.93
N MET A 287 13.83 18.33 1.65
CA MET A 287 14.67 19.39 1.09
C MET A 287 13.83 20.60 0.73
N GLU A 288 14.22 21.78 1.25
CA GLU A 288 13.60 23.05 0.90
C GLU A 288 13.87 23.42 -0.57
N LYS A 289 12.90 24.07 -1.20
CA LYS A 289 13.01 24.62 -2.58
C LYS A 289 13.48 23.60 -3.64
N TYR A 290 13.14 22.29 -3.47
CA TYR A 290 13.51 21.27 -4.45
C TYR A 290 13.02 21.58 -5.88
N ARG A 291 11.82 22.17 -6.03
CA ARG A 291 11.31 22.63 -7.34
C ARG A 291 12.23 23.67 -7.98
N SER A 292 12.66 24.67 -7.24
CA SER A 292 13.58 25.69 -7.73
C SER A 292 14.91 25.09 -8.14
N TYR A 293 15.41 24.08 -7.38
CA TYR A 293 16.60 23.33 -7.76
C TYR A 293 16.42 22.66 -9.13
N CYS A 294 15.30 21.94 -9.34
CA CYS A 294 15.00 21.29 -10.63
C CYS A 294 14.85 22.33 -11.77
N SER A 295 14.27 23.50 -11.51
CA SER A 295 14.16 24.56 -12.50
C SER A 295 15.54 25.14 -12.90
N CYS A 296 16.48 25.22 -11.95
CA CYS A 296 17.82 25.74 -12.21
C CYS A 296 18.75 24.69 -12.88
N TYR A 297 18.68 23.44 -12.45
CA TYR A 297 19.66 22.39 -12.84
C TYR A 297 19.06 21.29 -13.71
N GLY A 298 17.75 21.30 -13.96
CA GLY A 298 17.02 20.33 -14.75
C GLY A 298 16.55 19.10 -13.98
N ASP A 299 15.46 18.46 -14.46
CA ASP A 299 14.82 17.31 -13.80
C ASP A 299 15.74 16.09 -13.66
N ARG A 300 16.63 15.87 -14.62
CA ARG A 300 17.59 14.75 -14.55
C ARG A 300 18.54 14.89 -13.37
N GLU A 301 19.03 16.10 -13.11
CA GLU A 301 19.91 16.35 -11.97
C GLU A 301 19.12 16.30 -10.65
N GLY A 302 17.86 16.75 -10.64
CA GLY A 302 16.96 16.56 -9.51
C GLY A 302 16.77 15.07 -9.16
N SER A 303 16.53 14.21 -10.16
CA SER A 303 16.40 12.76 -9.95
C SER A 303 17.70 12.11 -9.46
N ARG A 304 18.87 12.54 -9.97
CA ARG A 304 20.17 12.09 -9.46
C ARG A 304 20.37 12.48 -8.01
N LEU A 305 20.05 13.73 -7.65
CA LEU A 305 20.14 14.22 -6.28
C LEU A 305 19.30 13.38 -5.32
N VAL A 306 18.07 13.05 -5.69
CA VAL A 306 17.18 12.19 -4.92
C VAL A 306 17.77 10.78 -4.74
N SER A 307 18.38 10.23 -5.77
CA SER A 307 19.07 8.93 -5.69
C SER A 307 20.28 8.98 -4.75
N ASP A 308 21.09 10.03 -4.84
CA ASP A 308 22.26 10.24 -3.97
C ASP A 308 21.80 10.36 -2.50
N PHE A 309 20.72 11.10 -2.23
CA PHE A 309 20.16 11.22 -0.88
C PHE A 309 19.62 9.89 -0.35
N TYR A 310 18.98 9.12 -1.20
CA TYR A 310 18.56 7.77 -0.83
C TYR A 310 19.76 6.93 -0.36
N ASP A 311 20.88 6.97 -1.09
CA ASP A 311 22.08 6.23 -0.74
C ASP A 311 22.76 6.77 0.55
N VAL A 312 22.73 8.08 0.78
CA VAL A 312 23.18 8.68 2.04
C VAL A 312 22.36 8.16 3.21
N ILE A 313 21.04 8.21 3.13
CA ILE A 313 20.16 7.71 4.20
C ILE A 313 20.41 6.23 4.42
N ARG A 314 20.53 5.43 3.35
CA ARG A 314 20.81 3.99 3.41
C ARG A 314 22.09 3.66 4.16
N LYS A 315 23.15 4.48 4.02
CA LYS A 315 24.43 4.32 4.73
C LYS A 315 24.34 4.67 6.22
N ASN A 316 23.42 5.58 6.57
CA ASN A 316 23.27 6.10 7.95
C ASN A 316 22.21 5.35 8.80
N ILE A 317 21.51 4.37 8.23
CA ILE A 317 20.54 3.56 8.96
C ILE A 317 21.02 2.14 9.21
N THR A 318 20.50 1.50 10.25
CA THR A 318 20.79 0.13 10.63
C THR A 318 19.77 -0.86 10.05
N ARG A 319 20.07 -2.17 10.12
CA ARG A 319 19.11 -3.23 9.70
C ARG A 319 17.82 -3.26 10.54
N LYS A 320 17.85 -2.68 11.73
CA LYS A 320 16.64 -2.56 12.58
C LYS A 320 15.71 -1.47 12.07
N GLU A 321 16.18 -0.48 11.38
CA GLU A 321 15.47 0.69 10.88
C GLU A 321 14.97 0.52 9.46
N THR A 322 14.14 1.43 8.97
CA THR A 322 13.62 1.41 7.60
C THR A 322 13.30 2.81 7.13
N PHE A 323 13.40 3.04 5.83
CA PHE A 323 13.09 4.31 5.21
C PHE A 323 12.58 4.12 3.78
N ALA A 324 11.95 5.14 3.25
CA ALA A 324 11.66 5.26 1.82
C ALA A 324 11.46 6.73 1.44
N ARG A 325 11.55 7.00 0.16
CA ARG A 325 11.06 8.24 -0.43
C ARG A 325 9.53 8.23 -0.48
N HIS A 326 8.91 9.33 -0.10
CA HIS A 326 7.47 9.53 -0.21
C HIS A 326 7.12 10.18 -1.54
N GLU A 327 7.48 11.43 -1.71
CA GLU A 327 7.28 12.20 -2.94
C GLU A 327 8.49 13.11 -3.17
N ARG A 328 8.74 13.57 -4.40
CA ARG A 328 9.80 14.52 -4.73
C ARG A 328 11.11 14.22 -3.98
N CYS A 329 11.53 15.10 -3.10
CA CYS A 329 12.71 14.96 -2.25
C CYS A 329 12.34 14.84 -0.76
N ASP A 330 11.25 14.13 -0.46
CA ASP A 330 10.72 13.89 0.88
C ASP A 330 10.99 12.44 1.28
N PHE A 331 11.54 12.25 2.47
CA PHE A 331 11.90 10.94 2.99
C PHE A 331 11.24 10.67 4.34
N GLY A 332 10.63 9.49 4.47
CA GLY A 332 10.14 8.96 5.73
C GLY A 332 11.13 7.93 6.27
N ILE A 333 11.55 8.11 7.52
CA ILE A 333 12.55 7.27 8.17
C ILE A 333 12.03 6.83 9.54
N LEU A 334 12.11 5.54 9.84
CA LEU A 334 11.84 4.99 11.16
C LEU A 334 13.16 4.69 11.84
N LEU A 335 13.56 5.49 12.81
CA LEU A 335 14.81 5.40 13.56
C LEU A 335 14.60 4.81 14.96
N CYS A 336 15.62 4.12 15.47
CA CYS A 336 15.73 3.74 16.87
C CYS A 336 16.71 4.67 17.57
N TYR A 337 16.46 5.03 18.83
CA TYR A 337 17.30 5.96 19.58
C TYR A 337 17.43 5.55 21.07
N VAL A 338 18.34 6.18 21.76
CA VAL A 338 18.57 6.01 23.20
C VAL A 338 18.11 7.26 23.96
N SER A 339 18.52 8.45 23.51
CA SER A 339 18.07 9.76 24.01
C SER A 339 17.61 10.66 22.88
N GLU A 340 16.83 11.70 23.18
CA GLU A 340 16.31 12.64 22.17
C GLU A 340 17.45 13.46 21.56
N GLU A 341 18.47 13.83 22.34
CA GLU A 341 19.65 14.54 21.85
C GLU A 341 20.39 13.71 20.80
N GLN A 342 20.59 12.40 21.06
CA GLN A 342 21.19 11.49 20.09
C GLN A 342 20.35 11.37 18.81
N LEU A 343 19.02 11.40 18.94
CA LEU A 343 18.13 11.35 17.79
C LEU A 343 18.29 12.59 16.94
N VAL A 344 18.31 13.79 17.54
CA VAL A 344 18.52 15.07 16.83
C VAL A 344 19.87 15.08 16.14
N GLU A 345 20.96 14.82 16.87
CA GLU A 345 22.33 14.75 16.32
C GLU A 345 22.40 13.80 15.08
N ARG A 346 21.71 12.68 15.19
CA ARG A 346 21.67 11.68 14.11
C ARG A 346 20.91 12.15 12.89
N VAL A 347 19.77 12.86 13.08
CA VAL A 347 18.98 13.45 12.00
C VAL A 347 19.76 14.58 11.33
N GLU A 348 20.37 15.46 12.10
CA GLU A 348 21.22 16.54 11.61
C GLU A 348 22.41 16.03 10.80
N LYS A 349 23.08 14.98 11.28
CA LYS A 349 24.17 14.32 10.54
C LYS A 349 23.69 13.74 9.20
N ILE A 350 22.49 13.19 9.15
CA ILE A 350 21.90 12.72 7.87
C ILE A 350 21.69 13.93 6.94
N MET A 351 21.07 15.02 7.40
CA MET A 351 20.82 16.22 6.61
C MET A 351 22.14 16.83 6.11
N GLN A 352 23.13 17.01 6.97
CA GLN A 352 24.47 17.49 6.61
C GLN A 352 25.16 16.59 5.57
N SER A 353 25.05 15.27 5.74
CA SER A 353 25.58 14.30 4.77
C SER A 353 24.87 14.37 3.42
N MET A 354 23.58 14.71 3.41
CA MET A 354 22.80 14.96 2.20
C MET A 354 23.25 16.26 1.53
N ALA A 355 23.39 17.35 2.29
CA ALA A 355 23.87 18.65 1.79
C ALA A 355 25.28 18.53 1.17
N ALA A 356 26.16 17.75 1.78
CA ALA A 356 27.53 17.52 1.30
C ALA A 356 27.62 16.82 -0.08
N GLN A 357 26.53 16.26 -0.60
CA GLN A 357 26.51 15.68 -1.96
C GLN A 357 26.64 16.75 -3.06
N ARG A 358 26.37 18.01 -2.74
CA ARG A 358 26.46 19.15 -3.67
C ARG A 358 27.17 20.33 -2.99
N PRO A 359 28.50 20.27 -2.81
CA PRO A 359 29.22 21.27 -2.02
C PRO A 359 29.16 22.70 -2.62
N ASN A 360 28.91 22.82 -3.92
CA ASN A 360 28.83 24.09 -4.64
C ASN A 360 27.39 24.69 -4.60
N VAL A 361 26.43 24.02 -4.01
CA VAL A 361 25.04 24.46 -3.92
C VAL A 361 24.60 24.41 -2.47
N LYS A 362 24.09 25.50 -1.94
CA LYS A 362 23.59 25.56 -0.58
C LYS A 362 22.22 24.90 -0.51
N LEU A 363 22.16 23.70 0.06
CA LEU A 363 20.94 22.93 0.24
C LEU A 363 20.52 22.99 1.71
N TYR A 364 19.24 23.19 1.93
CA TYR A 364 18.64 23.27 3.27
C TYR A 364 17.62 22.16 3.44
N PHE A 365 17.57 21.61 4.64
CA PHE A 365 16.67 20.53 5.01
C PHE A 365 15.89 20.88 6.26
N LYS A 366 14.63 20.45 6.29
CA LYS A 366 13.80 20.49 7.49
C LYS A 366 13.41 19.08 7.87
N ALA A 367 13.47 18.79 9.17
CA ALA A 367 13.07 17.49 9.69
C ALA A 367 12.01 17.63 10.77
N GLY A 368 10.91 16.89 10.63
CA GLY A 368 9.92 16.74 11.68
C GLY A 368 10.05 15.35 12.31
N ILE A 369 9.88 15.26 13.61
CA ILE A 369 10.04 14.04 14.40
C ILE A 369 8.77 13.76 15.19
N HIS A 370 8.25 12.55 15.09
CA HIS A 370 7.22 12.03 15.97
C HIS A 370 7.78 10.88 16.80
N ILE A 371 7.85 11.05 18.10
CA ILE A 371 8.25 10.01 19.06
C ILE A 371 7.16 8.94 19.13
N LEU A 372 7.56 7.68 19.00
CA LEU A 372 6.65 6.54 19.16
C LEU A 372 6.50 6.20 20.64
N ASP A 373 5.39 6.54 21.18
CA ASP A 373 4.94 6.17 22.52
C ASP A 373 4.22 4.81 22.56
N ARG A 374 3.46 4.55 23.61
CA ARG A 374 2.67 3.33 23.77
C ARG A 374 1.39 3.30 22.91
N GLU A 375 1.02 4.41 22.29
CA GLU A 375 -0.17 4.51 21.45
C GLU A 375 -0.06 3.59 20.22
N ILE A 376 -1.19 2.94 19.86
CA ILE A 376 -1.25 2.05 18.69
C ILE A 376 -1.69 2.88 17.48
N ILE A 377 -0.74 3.48 16.81
CA ILE A 377 -0.98 4.25 15.60
C ILE A 377 -0.46 3.55 14.35
N ALA A 378 -1.04 3.88 13.21
CA ALA A 378 -0.55 3.43 11.91
C ALA A 378 0.74 4.17 11.53
N PRO A 379 1.67 3.56 10.76
CA PRO A 379 2.88 4.25 10.29
C PRO A 379 2.57 5.52 9.49
N SER A 380 1.49 5.53 8.71
CA SER A 380 1.03 6.71 7.97
C SER A 380 0.62 7.85 8.89
N GLU A 381 -0.09 7.56 9.98
CA GLU A 381 -0.47 8.57 10.97
C GLU A 381 0.76 9.10 11.70
N SER A 382 1.70 8.22 12.08
CA SER A 382 2.97 8.64 12.69
C SER A 382 3.78 9.54 11.76
N TYR A 383 3.81 9.23 10.46
CA TYR A 383 4.46 10.06 9.46
C TYR A 383 3.75 11.41 9.27
N ASN A 384 2.42 11.44 9.28
CA ASN A 384 1.65 12.68 9.22
C ASN A 384 1.94 13.60 10.42
N ARG A 385 2.08 13.04 11.64
CA ARG A 385 2.48 13.81 12.82
C ARG A 385 3.89 14.40 12.64
N ALA A 386 4.84 13.64 12.13
CA ALA A 386 6.17 14.15 11.80
C ALA A 386 6.11 15.24 10.72
N THR A 387 5.20 15.13 9.73
CA THR A 387 4.98 16.16 8.71
C THR A 387 4.44 17.46 9.30
N ILE A 388 3.53 17.38 10.28
CA ILE A 388 3.01 18.55 11.00
C ILE A 388 4.15 19.26 11.73
N ALA A 389 4.99 18.52 12.46
CA ALA A 389 6.14 19.09 13.15
C ALA A 389 7.09 19.81 12.18
N ARG A 390 7.41 19.19 11.05
CA ARG A 390 8.24 19.80 10.01
C ARG A 390 7.61 21.10 9.46
N ALA A 391 6.29 21.12 9.24
CA ALA A 391 5.60 22.29 8.66
C ALA A 391 5.62 23.51 9.59
N LYS A 392 5.78 23.32 10.90
CA LYS A 392 5.88 24.41 11.89
C LYS A 392 7.27 25.06 11.95
N ILE A 393 8.26 24.50 11.26
CA ILE A 393 9.56 25.13 11.15
C ILE A 393 9.43 26.32 10.20
N GLU A 394 9.63 27.51 10.69
CA GLU A 394 9.62 28.74 9.89
C GLU A 394 10.75 28.76 8.84
N ASN A 395 10.67 29.66 7.87
CA ASN A 395 11.64 29.80 6.79
C ASN A 395 13.01 30.21 7.34
N SER A 396 13.73 29.25 7.93
CA SER A 396 15.10 29.44 8.35
C SER A 396 16.04 29.06 7.20
N HIS A 397 17.08 29.85 7.00
CA HIS A 397 18.17 29.52 6.07
C HIS A 397 19.17 28.53 6.70
N ASN A 398 18.73 27.70 7.64
CA ASN A 398 19.50 26.70 8.34
C ASN A 398 18.73 25.38 8.40
N ASP A 399 19.46 24.25 8.49
CA ASP A 399 18.87 22.96 8.79
C ASP A 399 18.19 23.02 10.17
N SER A 400 16.96 22.53 10.24
CA SER A 400 16.16 22.64 11.46
C SER A 400 15.38 21.37 11.72
N VAL A 401 15.22 21.05 13.01
CA VAL A 401 14.50 19.86 13.51
C VAL A 401 13.40 20.31 14.46
N SER A 402 12.20 19.75 14.32
CA SER A 402 11.08 20.00 15.23
C SER A 402 10.43 18.69 15.67
N PHE A 403 10.01 18.63 16.93
CA PHE A 403 9.25 17.51 17.48
C PHE A 403 7.76 17.79 17.40
N PHE A 404 7.00 16.76 17.07
CA PHE A 404 5.54 16.85 17.09
C PHE A 404 5.01 16.96 18.51
N THR A 405 4.13 17.94 18.72
CA THR A 405 3.32 18.06 19.94
C THR A 405 1.82 17.99 19.62
N GLN A 406 0.99 17.71 20.63
CA GLN A 406 -0.47 17.68 20.44
C GLN A 406 -1.05 19.06 20.14
N GLU A 407 -0.42 20.10 20.67
CA GLU A 407 -0.77 21.50 20.44
C GLU A 407 -0.63 21.86 18.96
N MET A 408 0.44 21.44 18.28
CA MET A 408 0.64 21.64 16.83
C MET A 408 -0.52 21.04 16.01
N LYS A 409 -1.03 19.88 16.43
CA LYS A 409 -2.18 19.27 15.77
C LYS A 409 -3.46 20.07 16.02
N ALA A 410 -3.64 20.52 17.24
CA ALA A 410 -4.79 21.35 17.60
C ALA A 410 -4.79 22.69 16.82
N GLU A 411 -3.63 23.35 16.71
CA GLU A 411 -3.47 24.55 15.92
C GLU A 411 -3.79 24.34 14.44
N LEU A 412 -3.28 23.25 13.83
CA LEU A 412 -3.60 22.93 12.44
C LEU A 412 -5.11 22.69 12.21
N LEU A 413 -5.77 22.02 13.15
CA LEU A 413 -7.22 21.80 13.07
C LEU A 413 -7.99 23.11 13.25
N TRP A 414 -7.51 23.99 14.15
CA TRP A 414 -8.06 25.33 14.35
C TRP A 414 -7.92 26.17 13.09
N GLU A 415 -6.75 26.24 12.51
CA GLU A 415 -6.47 26.99 11.28
C GLU A 415 -7.43 26.56 10.15
N ARG A 416 -7.58 25.25 9.92
CA ARG A 416 -8.55 24.74 8.93
C ARG A 416 -9.99 25.08 9.27
N LYS A 417 -10.35 25.09 10.55
CA LYS A 417 -11.70 25.49 10.96
C LYS A 417 -11.94 26.95 10.62
N VAL A 418 -10.99 27.84 10.97
CA VAL A 418 -11.05 29.27 10.67
C VAL A 418 -11.19 29.50 9.16
N GLU A 419 -10.35 28.85 8.34
CA GLU A 419 -10.41 28.94 6.87
C GLU A 419 -11.76 28.45 6.29
N ASN A 420 -12.33 27.40 6.84
CA ASN A 420 -13.63 26.90 6.39
C ASN A 420 -14.82 27.79 6.77
N ASP A 421 -14.70 28.48 7.90
CA ASP A 421 -15.81 29.28 8.46
C ASP A 421 -15.78 30.76 8.05
N MET A 422 -14.61 31.30 7.64
CA MET A 422 -14.36 32.74 7.42
C MET A 422 -15.34 33.41 6.45
N GLU A 423 -15.62 32.79 5.31
CA GLU A 423 -16.52 33.34 4.28
C GLU A 423 -17.99 33.39 4.80
N ARG A 424 -18.43 32.30 5.41
CA ARG A 424 -19.76 32.20 6.00
C ARG A 424 -19.91 33.22 7.14
N ALA A 425 -18.89 33.37 7.97
CA ALA A 425 -18.89 34.28 9.09
C ALA A 425 -19.05 35.74 8.63
N LEU A 426 -18.40 36.12 7.52
CA LEU A 426 -18.56 37.44 6.91
C LEU A 426 -20.00 37.68 6.43
N MET A 427 -20.56 36.73 5.68
CA MET A 427 -21.93 36.80 5.16
C MET A 427 -22.99 36.84 6.29
N ASN A 428 -22.75 36.15 7.39
CA ASN A 428 -23.67 36.09 8.53
C ASN A 428 -23.44 37.21 9.55
N HIS A 429 -22.58 38.16 9.27
CA HIS A 429 -22.22 39.26 10.19
C HIS A 429 -21.74 38.76 11.57
N GLU A 430 -20.96 37.66 11.60
CA GLU A 430 -20.40 37.10 12.82
C GLU A 430 -19.22 37.95 13.34
N TYR A 431 -18.60 38.75 12.48
CA TYR A 431 -17.59 39.74 12.85
C TYR A 431 -18.28 41.00 13.39
N LYS A 432 -17.98 41.34 14.63
CA LYS A 432 -18.59 42.47 15.33
C LYS A 432 -17.55 43.56 15.58
N VAL A 433 -17.99 44.81 15.45
CA VAL A 433 -17.20 45.96 15.88
C VAL A 433 -17.31 46.07 17.39
N TYR A 434 -16.17 46.09 18.04
CA TYR A 434 -16.00 46.50 19.43
C TYR A 434 -15.24 47.80 19.44
N LEU A 435 -15.60 48.75 20.30
CA LEU A 435 -14.96 50.05 20.41
C LEU A 435 -14.13 50.14 21.69
N GLN A 436 -12.89 50.53 21.56
CA GLN A 436 -12.06 50.85 22.72
C GLN A 436 -11.91 52.38 22.81
N PRO A 437 -12.38 53.00 23.90
CA PRO A 437 -12.30 54.44 24.06
C PRO A 437 -10.85 54.94 24.15
N LYS A 438 -10.59 56.10 23.50
CA LYS A 438 -9.38 56.89 23.65
C LYS A 438 -9.73 58.15 24.43
N TYR A 439 -8.97 58.46 25.49
CA TYR A 439 -9.19 59.57 26.39
C TYR A 439 -8.15 60.68 26.17
N SER A 440 -8.59 61.89 26.22
CA SER A 440 -7.70 63.07 26.28
C SER A 440 -6.90 63.04 27.58
N VAL A 441 -5.61 63.28 27.51
CA VAL A 441 -4.74 63.30 28.70
C VAL A 441 -5.01 64.48 29.58
N GLY A 442 -5.37 65.62 29.00
CA GLY A 442 -5.51 66.91 29.74
C GLY A 442 -6.76 66.99 30.65
N ASP A 443 -7.88 66.54 30.19
CA ASP A 443 -9.19 66.57 30.91
C ASP A 443 -9.80 65.19 31.18
N GLU A 444 -9.10 64.15 30.81
CA GLU A 444 -9.48 62.74 30.96
C GLU A 444 -10.90 62.40 30.37
N LYS A 445 -11.31 63.18 29.33
CA LYS A 445 -12.58 62.93 28.65
C LYS A 445 -12.41 62.05 27.44
N LEU A 446 -13.49 61.32 27.11
CA LEU A 446 -13.56 60.48 25.92
C LEU A 446 -13.47 61.42 24.67
N ALA A 447 -12.45 61.18 23.84
CA ALA A 447 -12.15 62.00 22.66
C ALA A 447 -12.25 61.24 21.34
N ALA A 448 -11.95 59.96 21.32
CA ALA A 448 -11.97 59.08 20.13
C ALA A 448 -12.19 57.61 20.53
N ALA A 449 -12.23 56.75 19.57
CA ALA A 449 -12.27 55.27 19.81
C ALA A 449 -11.46 54.53 18.74
N GLU A 450 -11.05 53.30 19.06
CA GLU A 450 -10.52 52.35 18.08
C GLU A 450 -11.53 51.24 17.83
N ALA A 451 -11.76 50.93 16.56
CA ALA A 451 -12.61 49.81 16.12
C ALA A 451 -11.80 48.52 16.07
N LEU A 452 -12.12 47.64 16.95
CA LEU A 452 -11.49 46.33 17.09
C LEU A 452 -12.46 45.20 16.69
N VAL A 453 -12.07 44.35 15.78
CA VAL A 453 -12.89 43.20 15.37
C VAL A 453 -12.97 42.15 16.47
N ARG A 454 -14.14 41.58 16.65
CA ARG A 454 -14.38 40.38 17.47
C ARG A 454 -15.21 39.39 16.66
N TRP A 455 -14.80 38.16 16.62
CA TRP A 455 -15.57 37.13 15.94
C TRP A 455 -16.50 36.40 16.92
N VAL A 456 -17.80 36.64 16.80
CA VAL A 456 -18.83 35.98 17.60
C VAL A 456 -19.30 34.74 16.87
N HIS A 457 -18.59 33.64 17.10
CA HIS A 457 -18.85 32.39 16.41
C HIS A 457 -20.00 31.61 17.07
N PRO A 458 -20.96 31.01 16.30
CA PRO A 458 -22.16 30.39 16.86
C PRO A 458 -21.88 29.20 17.80
N THR A 459 -20.78 28.50 17.66
CA THR A 459 -20.41 27.33 18.49
C THR A 459 -19.20 27.57 19.39
N GLU A 460 -18.25 28.41 18.99
CA GLU A 460 -17.02 28.69 19.76
C GLU A 460 -17.15 29.93 20.68
N GLY A 461 -18.24 30.66 20.55
CA GLY A 461 -18.41 31.91 21.29
C GLY A 461 -17.51 33.04 20.78
N LEU A 462 -17.04 33.87 21.68
CA LEU A 462 -16.20 35.03 21.34
C LEU A 462 -14.75 34.60 21.04
N ILE A 463 -14.33 34.73 19.78
CA ILE A 463 -12.97 34.42 19.33
C ILE A 463 -12.15 35.73 19.24
N ALA A 464 -11.02 35.75 19.94
CA ALA A 464 -10.11 36.89 19.96
C ALA A 464 -9.31 37.04 18.65
N PRO A 465 -8.97 38.26 18.22
CA PRO A 465 -8.27 38.54 16.94
C PRO A 465 -7.00 37.75 16.73
N TYR A 466 -6.16 37.58 17.73
CA TYR A 466 -4.88 36.85 17.62
C TYR A 466 -5.05 35.39 17.17
N LYS A 467 -6.25 34.83 17.26
CA LYS A 467 -6.55 33.45 16.85
C LYS A 467 -6.92 33.32 15.38
N PHE A 468 -7.31 34.39 14.68
CA PHE A 468 -7.76 34.31 13.29
C PHE A 468 -7.09 35.33 12.36
N ILE A 469 -6.70 36.52 12.84
CA ILE A 469 -6.05 37.57 12.02
C ILE A 469 -4.79 37.03 11.32
N PRO A 470 -3.83 36.34 11.98
CA PRO A 470 -2.64 35.82 11.30
C PRO A 470 -2.97 34.79 10.21
N ILE A 471 -4.11 34.10 10.32
CA ILE A 471 -4.59 33.16 9.30
C ILE A 471 -5.12 33.92 8.10
N PHE A 472 -5.90 34.98 8.33
CA PHE A 472 -6.47 35.82 7.28
C PHE A 472 -5.40 36.62 6.53
N GLU A 473 -4.34 37.07 7.19
CA GLU A 473 -3.19 37.69 6.55
C GLU A 473 -2.47 36.73 5.61
N ARG A 474 -2.22 35.49 6.06
CA ARG A 474 -1.55 34.49 5.23
C ARG A 474 -2.34 34.04 4.00
N ASN A 475 -3.67 34.00 4.09
CA ASN A 475 -4.53 33.55 2.99
C ASN A 475 -5.14 34.73 2.18
N GLY A 476 -4.88 36.00 2.59
CA GLY A 476 -5.36 37.20 1.91
C GLY A 476 -6.81 37.59 2.22
N PHE A 477 -7.52 36.84 3.09
CA PHE A 477 -8.89 37.18 3.48
C PHE A 477 -8.98 38.45 4.33
N ILE A 478 -7.86 38.87 4.92
CA ILE A 478 -7.79 40.05 5.76
C ILE A 478 -8.30 41.32 5.05
N THR A 479 -8.03 41.49 3.76
CA THR A 479 -8.50 42.67 2.99
C THR A 479 -10.02 42.75 2.95
N ARG A 480 -10.71 41.61 2.88
CA ARG A 480 -12.18 41.61 2.90
C ARG A 480 -12.75 41.90 4.30
N LEU A 481 -12.01 41.48 5.33
CA LEU A 481 -12.38 41.81 6.71
C LEU A 481 -12.19 43.31 6.96
N ASP A 482 -11.10 43.92 6.49
CA ASP A 482 -10.86 45.37 6.62
C ASP A 482 -11.95 46.17 5.89
N ASP A 483 -12.25 45.83 4.63
CA ASP A 483 -13.38 46.42 3.88
C ASP A 483 -14.70 46.35 4.68
N TYR A 484 -14.97 45.21 5.28
CA TYR A 484 -16.16 44.99 6.10
C TYR A 484 -16.15 45.86 7.37
N MET A 485 -15.00 45.94 8.06
CA MET A 485 -14.85 46.76 9.28
C MET A 485 -15.01 48.25 8.98
N ILE A 486 -14.43 48.76 7.88
CA ILE A 486 -14.60 50.13 7.41
C ILE A 486 -16.08 50.43 7.13
N ALA A 487 -16.75 49.53 6.44
CA ALA A 487 -18.19 49.65 6.13
C ALA A 487 -19.09 49.66 7.39
N GLU A 488 -18.81 48.76 8.35
CA GLU A 488 -19.58 48.75 9.63
C GLU A 488 -19.32 50.00 10.49
N VAL A 489 -18.09 50.53 10.52
CA VAL A 489 -17.79 51.82 11.20
C VAL A 489 -18.48 52.97 10.50
N ALA A 490 -18.44 53.09 9.18
CA ALA A 490 -19.16 54.11 8.42
C ALA A 490 -20.67 54.01 8.66
N LYS A 491 -21.24 52.80 8.65
CA LYS A 491 -22.65 52.55 8.96
C LYS A 491 -23.01 52.99 10.39
N LEU A 492 -22.14 52.71 11.37
CA LEU A 492 -22.33 53.16 12.76
C LEU A 492 -22.37 54.69 12.86
N GLN A 493 -21.40 55.37 12.27
CA GLN A 493 -21.37 56.83 12.25
C GLN A 493 -22.57 57.43 11.51
N ALA A 494 -23.02 56.85 10.40
CA ALA A 494 -24.26 57.23 9.72
C ALA A 494 -25.47 57.13 10.66
N GLY A 495 -25.53 56.08 11.48
CA GLY A 495 -26.55 55.91 12.51
C GLY A 495 -26.51 57.02 13.55
N TRP A 496 -25.33 57.47 14.01
CA TRP A 496 -25.18 58.60 14.95
C TRP A 496 -25.61 59.91 14.33
N ILE A 497 -25.24 60.18 13.09
CA ILE A 497 -25.68 61.38 12.35
C ILE A 497 -27.23 61.41 12.26
N ALA A 498 -27.84 60.28 11.86
CA ALA A 498 -29.29 60.20 11.74
C ALA A 498 -30.05 60.38 13.07
N GLN A 499 -29.40 60.06 14.20
CA GLN A 499 -29.94 60.29 15.55
C GLN A 499 -29.60 61.64 16.14
N GLY A 500 -28.84 62.50 15.41
CA GLY A 500 -28.41 63.77 15.92
C GLY A 500 -27.40 63.68 17.07
N LYS A 501 -26.70 62.58 17.22
CA LYS A 501 -25.63 62.39 18.20
C LYS A 501 -24.34 63.04 17.72
N ASN A 502 -23.46 63.40 18.65
CA ASN A 502 -22.11 63.83 18.31
C ASN A 502 -21.33 62.70 17.65
N ILE A 503 -20.66 63.00 16.54
CA ILE A 503 -19.79 62.04 15.87
C ILE A 503 -18.48 61.99 16.64
N ILE A 504 -18.10 60.80 17.08
CA ILE A 504 -16.82 60.54 17.73
C ILE A 504 -15.87 59.96 16.67
N PRO A 505 -14.63 60.49 16.53
CA PRO A 505 -13.63 59.91 15.64
C PRO A 505 -13.37 58.44 15.98
N ILE A 506 -13.37 57.57 14.95
CA ILE A 506 -13.08 56.17 15.10
C ILE A 506 -11.93 55.77 14.18
N SER A 507 -10.91 55.14 14.75
CA SER A 507 -9.83 54.57 13.98
C SER A 507 -10.13 53.13 13.59
N VAL A 508 -9.72 52.73 12.38
CA VAL A 508 -9.93 51.41 11.81
C VAL A 508 -8.61 50.89 11.23
N ASN A 509 -8.26 49.67 11.59
CA ASN A 509 -7.05 49.02 11.09
C ASN A 509 -7.15 48.70 9.60
N VAL A 510 -6.08 48.99 8.84
CA VAL A 510 -5.91 48.68 7.42
C VAL A 510 -4.66 47.80 7.26
N SER A 511 -4.86 46.56 6.91
CA SER A 511 -3.77 45.58 6.80
C SER A 511 -2.82 45.87 5.65
N ARG A 512 -1.57 45.46 5.81
CA ARG A 512 -0.52 45.60 4.78
C ARG A 512 -0.93 44.97 3.44
N ALA A 513 -1.72 43.89 3.46
CA ALA A 513 -2.16 43.20 2.25
C ALA A 513 -2.97 44.09 1.30
N HIS A 514 -3.60 45.15 1.80
CA HIS A 514 -4.35 46.12 0.99
C HIS A 514 -3.46 46.94 0.06
N PHE A 515 -2.21 47.23 0.43
CA PHE A 515 -1.31 48.13 -0.34
C PHE A 515 -0.82 47.52 -1.66
N THR A 516 -1.16 46.27 -1.94
CA THR A 516 -0.98 45.69 -3.29
C THR A 516 -1.98 46.23 -4.33
N ARG A 517 -3.00 46.97 -3.89
CA ARG A 517 -4.03 47.58 -4.73
C ARG A 517 -3.69 49.05 -5.03
N GLU A 518 -3.43 49.40 -6.29
CA GLU A 518 -3.06 50.75 -6.71
C GLU A 518 -4.14 51.83 -6.42
N ASN A 519 -5.41 51.46 -6.41
CA ASN A 519 -6.55 52.34 -6.15
C ASN A 519 -7.14 52.19 -4.75
N LEU A 520 -6.32 51.92 -3.74
CA LEU A 520 -6.79 51.65 -2.37
C LEU A 520 -7.52 52.88 -1.76
N ALA A 521 -6.99 54.07 -1.94
CA ALA A 521 -7.62 55.28 -1.40
C ALA A 521 -9.02 55.52 -1.96
N GLU A 522 -9.19 55.36 -3.28
CA GLU A 522 -10.50 55.46 -3.93
C GLU A 522 -11.46 54.37 -3.44
N HIS A 523 -10.95 53.15 -3.29
CA HIS A 523 -11.77 52.01 -2.84
C HIS A 523 -12.34 52.27 -1.42
N ILE A 524 -11.48 52.73 -0.49
CA ILE A 524 -11.94 53.07 0.86
C ILE A 524 -12.94 54.24 0.82
N CYS A 525 -12.67 55.26 -0.01
CA CYS A 525 -13.58 56.37 -0.23
C CYS A 525 -14.97 55.89 -0.69
N GLU A 526 -15.02 55.01 -1.71
CA GLU A 526 -16.27 54.44 -2.21
C GLU A 526 -17.05 53.69 -1.12
N ILE A 527 -16.35 52.94 -0.24
CA ILE A 527 -17.00 52.25 0.88
C ILE A 527 -17.65 53.23 1.84
N VAL A 528 -16.97 54.29 2.23
CA VAL A 528 -17.46 55.28 3.19
C VAL A 528 -18.59 56.14 2.59
N ASP A 529 -18.40 56.60 1.35
CA ASP A 529 -19.36 57.42 0.62
C ASP A 529 -20.73 56.69 0.42
N ALA A 530 -20.71 55.36 0.34
CA ALA A 530 -21.95 54.56 0.27
C ALA A 530 -22.89 54.82 1.46
N TYR A 531 -22.32 55.24 2.63
CA TYR A 531 -23.06 55.55 3.84
C TYR A 531 -23.28 57.07 4.04
N LYS A 532 -22.73 57.92 3.16
CA LYS A 532 -22.86 59.39 3.22
C LYS A 532 -22.30 60.00 4.52
N VAL A 533 -21.20 59.47 5.01
CA VAL A 533 -20.51 59.91 6.22
C VAL A 533 -19.36 60.82 5.83
N PRO A 534 -19.09 61.95 6.55
CA PRO A 534 -17.85 62.70 6.39
C PRO A 534 -16.63 61.82 6.63
N HIS A 535 -15.51 62.10 5.95
CA HIS A 535 -14.31 61.28 6.06
C HIS A 535 -13.46 61.61 7.30
N GLU A 536 -13.49 62.88 7.76
CA GLU A 536 -12.66 63.36 8.86
C GLU A 536 -12.79 62.59 10.17
N PRO A 537 -13.98 62.04 10.54
CA PRO A 537 -14.12 61.26 11.74
C PRO A 537 -13.65 59.78 11.58
N ILE A 538 -13.19 59.40 10.41
CA ILE A 538 -12.63 58.04 10.18
C ILE A 538 -11.10 58.16 10.08
N GLU A 539 -10.40 57.54 11.03
CA GLU A 539 -8.95 57.43 11.05
C GLU A 539 -8.52 56.06 10.54
N LEU A 540 -7.57 56.04 9.59
CA LEU A 540 -7.05 54.79 9.01
C LEU A 540 -5.73 54.43 9.68
N GLU A 541 -5.68 53.33 10.42
CA GLU A 541 -4.50 52.86 11.15
C GLU A 541 -3.67 51.93 10.29
N LEU A 542 -2.39 52.23 10.12
CA LEU A 542 -1.42 51.50 9.33
C LEU A 542 -0.31 50.99 10.23
N THR A 543 -0.03 49.70 10.23
CA THR A 543 1.11 49.17 11.00
C THR A 543 2.44 49.64 10.45
N GLU A 544 3.43 49.84 11.33
CA GLU A 544 4.79 50.24 10.95
C GLU A 544 5.38 49.37 9.82
N SER A 545 5.10 48.05 9.86
CA SER A 545 5.62 47.09 8.87
C SER A 545 5.10 47.32 7.45
N ALA A 546 3.99 48.04 7.27
CA ALA A 546 3.46 48.39 5.95
C ALA A 546 4.40 49.34 5.17
N PHE A 547 5.26 50.07 5.89
CA PHE A 547 6.12 51.09 5.31
C PHE A 547 7.48 50.57 4.77
N PHE A 548 7.77 49.28 4.86
CA PHE A 548 9.09 48.75 4.48
C PHE A 548 9.21 48.26 3.03
N ASP A 549 8.12 47.92 2.35
CA ASP A 549 8.21 47.22 1.06
C ASP A 549 8.29 48.15 -0.17
N ASP A 550 7.41 49.14 -0.27
CA ASP A 550 7.40 50.13 -1.35
C ASP A 550 6.96 51.51 -0.81
N LYS A 551 7.93 52.21 -0.31
CA LYS A 551 7.72 53.48 0.40
C LYS A 551 7.11 54.57 -0.49
N GLU A 552 7.52 54.68 -1.75
CA GLU A 552 7.05 55.74 -2.66
C GLU A 552 5.56 55.53 -2.98
N THR A 553 5.17 54.32 -3.30
CA THR A 553 3.78 53.95 -3.57
C THR A 553 2.90 54.19 -2.32
N LEU A 554 3.39 53.80 -1.14
CA LEU A 554 2.66 54.01 0.11
C LEU A 554 2.45 55.48 0.43
N ILE A 555 3.49 56.36 0.32
CA ILE A 555 3.39 57.79 0.50
C ILE A 555 2.33 58.39 -0.45
N GLY A 556 2.30 57.90 -1.71
CA GLY A 556 1.30 58.33 -2.69
C GLY A 556 -0.12 58.01 -2.24
N ILE A 557 -0.35 56.76 -1.75
CA ILE A 557 -1.65 56.27 -1.27
C ILE A 557 -2.09 57.07 -0.02
N VAL A 558 -1.20 57.26 0.96
CA VAL A 558 -1.50 58.03 2.19
C VAL A 558 -1.84 59.49 1.87
N ASN A 559 -1.08 60.17 1.01
CA ASN A 559 -1.42 61.52 0.57
C ASN A 559 -2.79 61.60 -0.09
N LYS A 560 -3.17 60.59 -0.86
CA LYS A 560 -4.48 60.50 -1.51
C LYS A 560 -5.62 60.30 -0.51
N MET A 561 -5.44 59.40 0.49
CA MET A 561 -6.37 59.22 1.60
C MET A 561 -6.60 60.56 2.34
N LYS A 562 -5.52 61.25 2.65
CA LYS A 562 -5.61 62.59 3.28
C LYS A 562 -6.30 63.62 2.39
N SER A 563 -6.08 63.61 1.08
CA SER A 563 -6.78 64.48 0.15
C SER A 563 -8.28 64.29 0.09
N TYR A 564 -8.76 63.06 0.43
CA TYR A 564 -10.16 62.75 0.62
C TYR A 564 -10.71 63.14 2.00
N GLY A 565 -9.85 63.57 2.94
CA GLY A 565 -10.22 64.02 4.27
C GLY A 565 -10.06 62.99 5.38
N PHE A 566 -9.54 61.79 5.09
CA PHE A 566 -9.24 60.80 6.13
C PHE A 566 -8.03 61.21 6.97
N ALA A 567 -8.10 61.01 8.27
CA ALA A 567 -6.91 61.01 9.12
C ALA A 567 -6.16 59.67 8.97
N VAL A 568 -4.84 59.72 9.01
CA VAL A 568 -4.01 58.50 8.91
C VAL A 568 -3.08 58.42 10.10
N SER A 569 -3.06 57.27 10.77
CA SER A 569 -2.21 56.97 11.91
C SER A 569 -1.20 55.87 11.63
N MET A 570 -0.06 55.92 12.29
CA MET A 570 0.92 54.84 12.36
C MET A 570 0.74 54.09 13.66
N ASP A 571 0.49 52.81 13.52
CA ASP A 571 0.30 51.84 14.64
C ASP A 571 1.60 51.10 14.98
N ASP A 572 1.70 50.59 16.22
CA ASP A 572 2.81 49.76 16.74
C ASP A 572 4.18 50.51 16.67
N PHE A 573 4.23 51.85 16.75
CA PHE A 573 5.49 52.55 16.68
C PHE A 573 6.42 52.18 17.83
N GLY A 574 7.60 51.62 17.46
CA GLY A 574 8.65 51.22 18.39
C GLY A 574 8.68 49.72 18.71
N ALA A 575 7.71 48.94 18.27
CA ALA A 575 7.72 47.46 18.43
C ALA A 575 8.70 46.77 17.46
N GLY A 576 9.25 47.47 16.47
CA GLY A 576 10.08 46.90 15.41
C GLY A 576 11.35 47.67 15.07
N TYR A 577 11.69 47.72 13.79
CA TYR A 577 12.88 48.42 13.25
C TYR A 577 12.60 49.90 12.93
N SER A 578 11.84 50.60 13.78
CA SER A 578 11.48 52.02 13.56
C SER A 578 12.70 52.84 13.29
N SER A 579 12.82 53.35 12.08
CA SER A 579 13.79 54.41 11.83
C SER A 579 13.11 55.75 12.03
N LEU A 580 13.71 56.63 12.81
CA LEU A 580 13.28 58.04 12.94
C LEU A 580 13.12 58.73 11.57
N ASN A 581 13.76 58.21 10.51
CA ASN A 581 13.58 58.65 9.15
C ASN A 581 12.16 58.38 8.61
N SER A 582 11.48 57.31 9.07
CA SER A 582 10.11 57.02 8.64
C SER A 582 9.15 58.11 9.10
N LEU A 583 9.24 58.58 10.35
CA LEU A 583 8.40 59.67 10.86
C LEU A 583 8.60 60.98 10.08
N LYS A 584 9.83 61.29 9.61
CA LYS A 584 10.10 62.48 8.85
C LYS A 584 9.47 62.51 7.46
N GLU A 585 9.38 61.30 6.83
CA GLU A 585 9.04 61.21 5.42
C GLU A 585 7.58 60.85 5.18
N LEU A 586 6.92 60.30 6.20
CA LEU A 586 5.54 59.83 6.08
C LEU A 586 4.55 60.96 6.39
N PRO A 587 3.54 61.19 5.55
CA PRO A 587 2.53 62.24 5.74
C PRO A 587 1.40 61.79 6.67
N ILE A 588 1.74 61.27 7.87
CA ILE A 588 0.79 60.77 8.87
C ILE A 588 0.34 61.88 9.81
N ASP A 589 -0.84 61.74 10.41
CA ASP A 589 -1.44 62.69 11.33
C ASP A 589 -1.27 62.30 12.80
N VAL A 590 -1.17 60.98 13.05
CA VAL A 590 -1.16 60.41 14.40
C VAL A 590 -0.09 59.32 14.50
N VAL A 591 0.60 59.26 15.65
CA VAL A 591 1.53 58.16 16.00
C VAL A 591 1.01 57.51 17.25
N LYS A 592 0.87 56.16 17.20
CA LYS A 592 0.45 55.33 18.34
C LYS A 592 1.70 54.68 18.94
N LEU A 593 2.00 54.99 20.20
CA LEU A 593 3.11 54.39 20.94
C LEU A 593 2.68 53.05 21.50
N ASP A 594 3.37 51.98 21.09
CA ASP A 594 3.05 50.63 21.48
C ASP A 594 3.19 50.39 22.99
N ALA A 595 2.36 49.47 23.52
CA ALA A 595 2.35 49.06 24.91
C ALA A 595 3.71 48.55 25.42
N GLU A 596 4.61 48.06 24.54
CA GLU A 596 5.94 47.56 24.95
C GLU A 596 6.81 48.65 25.58
N PHE A 597 6.63 49.93 25.19
CA PHE A 597 7.33 51.06 25.82
C PHE A 597 6.99 51.20 27.30
N PHE A 598 5.86 50.73 27.73
CA PHE A 598 5.33 50.89 29.09
C PHE A 598 5.44 49.58 29.90
N ARG A 599 5.87 48.48 29.28
CA ARG A 599 6.04 47.18 29.92
C ARG A 599 7.49 46.98 30.36
N GLY A 600 7.69 46.47 31.56
CA GLY A 600 8.99 46.07 32.10
C GLY A 600 9.44 46.90 33.30
N ASN A 601 10.36 46.38 34.11
CA ASN A 601 11.02 47.11 35.16
C ASN A 601 12.09 48.03 34.53
N ASP A 602 11.73 49.30 34.28
CA ASP A 602 12.69 50.32 33.85
C ASP A 602 13.51 50.78 35.08
N GLU A 603 14.32 49.89 35.61
CA GLU A 603 15.17 50.20 36.80
C GLU A 603 16.15 51.36 36.56
N GLU A 604 16.45 51.68 35.30
CA GLU A 604 17.37 52.76 34.90
C GLU A 604 16.66 54.02 34.35
N GLY A 605 15.33 54.01 34.25
CA GLY A 605 14.53 55.16 33.72
C GLY A 605 14.72 55.42 32.22
N LYS A 606 15.39 54.54 31.49
CA LYS A 606 15.68 54.72 30.05
C LYS A 606 14.43 54.67 29.19
N GLY A 607 13.46 53.82 29.51
CA GLY A 607 12.19 53.71 28.80
C GLY A 607 11.40 55.02 28.85
N LYS A 608 11.30 55.63 30.03
CA LYS A 608 10.66 56.94 30.21
C LYS A 608 11.32 58.04 29.39
N VAL A 609 12.66 58.07 29.31
CA VAL A 609 13.39 59.03 28.49
C VAL A 609 13.08 58.85 27.01
N ILE A 610 13.06 57.59 26.53
CA ILE A 610 12.74 57.29 25.12
C ILE A 610 11.32 57.70 24.76
N VAL A 611 10.33 57.42 25.62
CA VAL A 611 8.93 57.85 25.43
C VAL A 611 8.80 59.34 25.40
N SER A 612 9.43 60.07 26.36
CA SER A 612 9.43 61.53 26.43
C SER A 612 10.00 62.15 25.15
N GLU A 613 11.13 61.64 24.66
CA GLU A 613 11.76 62.12 23.43
C GLU A 613 10.93 61.78 22.18
N ALA A 614 10.29 60.62 22.14
CA ALA A 614 9.39 60.25 21.06
C ALA A 614 8.17 61.17 20.98
N ILE A 615 7.57 61.46 22.13
CA ILE A 615 6.45 62.41 22.21
C ILE A 615 6.92 63.84 21.73
N SER A 616 8.04 64.30 22.25
CA SER A 616 8.60 65.57 21.86
C SER A 616 8.90 65.71 20.35
N LEU A 617 9.42 64.65 19.76
CA LEU A 617 9.70 64.55 18.33
C LEU A 617 8.42 64.60 17.49
N ALA A 618 7.42 63.79 17.81
CA ALA A 618 6.16 63.77 17.09
C ALA A 618 5.42 65.10 17.15
N LYS A 619 5.42 65.77 18.31
CA LYS A 619 4.87 67.12 18.48
C LYS A 619 5.58 68.16 17.58
N LYS A 620 6.91 68.13 17.51
CA LYS A 620 7.69 69.02 16.62
C LYS A 620 7.40 68.77 15.14
N LEU A 621 6.92 67.54 14.79
CA LEU A 621 6.49 67.23 13.45
C LEU A 621 4.98 67.46 13.21
N ASN A 622 4.29 68.13 14.16
CA ASN A 622 2.85 68.46 14.14
C ASN A 622 1.96 67.16 14.05
N MET A 623 2.39 66.07 14.66
CA MET A 623 1.62 64.83 14.76
C MET A 623 0.99 64.72 16.14
N ARG A 624 -0.23 64.20 16.20
CA ARG A 624 -0.89 63.78 17.46
C ARG A 624 -0.30 62.48 17.95
N ILE A 625 -0.39 62.22 19.25
CA ILE A 625 0.17 61.04 19.88
C ILE A 625 -0.89 60.33 20.67
N VAL A 626 -0.97 59.02 20.48
CA VAL A 626 -1.79 58.11 21.27
C VAL A 626 -0.86 57.15 21.99
N ALA A 627 -0.94 57.07 23.31
CA ALA A 627 -0.22 56.07 24.10
C ALA A 627 -1.14 54.87 24.37
N GLU A 628 -0.65 53.67 24.01
CA GLU A 628 -1.42 52.42 24.12
C GLU A 628 -1.05 51.58 25.33
N GLY A 629 -1.95 50.68 25.74
CA GLY A 629 -1.72 49.68 26.77
C GLY A 629 -1.50 50.29 28.16
N ILE A 630 -2.06 51.44 28.43
CA ILE A 630 -1.93 52.13 29.72
C ILE A 630 -2.83 51.46 30.77
N GLU A 631 -2.21 51.02 31.87
CA GLU A 631 -2.86 50.22 32.90
C GLU A 631 -2.81 50.87 34.30
N THR A 632 -1.94 51.88 34.52
CA THR A 632 -1.74 52.46 35.84
C THR A 632 -1.87 53.97 35.85
N ARG A 633 -2.23 54.54 36.99
CA ARG A 633 -2.30 56.00 37.21
C ARG A 633 -0.96 56.67 36.98
N GLU A 634 0.15 56.06 37.40
CA GLU A 634 1.50 56.59 37.24
C GLU A 634 1.89 56.78 35.77
N GLN A 635 1.41 55.87 34.89
CA GLN A 635 1.60 55.97 33.44
C GLN A 635 0.80 57.15 32.89
N VAL A 636 -0.43 57.39 33.36
CA VAL A 636 -1.25 58.53 32.96
C VAL A 636 -0.60 59.85 33.36
N ASP A 637 -0.15 59.97 34.61
CA ASP A 637 0.50 61.17 35.14
C ASP A 637 1.81 61.46 34.37
N PHE A 638 2.61 60.44 34.08
CA PHE A 638 3.81 60.60 33.27
C PHE A 638 3.51 61.10 31.85
N LEU A 639 2.45 60.58 31.21
CA LEU A 639 2.05 61.00 29.86
C LEU A 639 1.48 62.41 29.87
N ALA A 640 0.80 62.81 30.95
CA ALA A 640 0.34 64.21 31.15
C ALA A 640 1.51 65.20 31.29
N GLU A 641 2.53 64.82 32.06
CA GLU A 641 3.73 65.61 32.21
C GLU A 641 4.52 65.85 30.90
N ASN A 642 4.37 64.88 29.95
CA ASN A 642 5.06 64.94 28.65
C ASN A 642 4.15 65.39 27.50
N ASP A 643 2.99 66.02 27.78
CA ASP A 643 2.09 66.60 26.79
C ASP A 643 1.58 65.58 25.72
N CYS A 644 1.34 64.31 26.10
CA CYS A 644 0.70 63.32 25.24
C CYS A 644 -0.76 63.74 24.95
N ASP A 645 -1.27 63.50 23.74
CA ASP A 645 -2.62 63.92 23.37
C ASP A 645 -3.71 62.96 23.87
N LEU A 646 -3.56 61.69 23.57
CA LEU A 646 -4.57 60.66 23.86
C LEU A 646 -3.95 59.43 24.54
N ILE A 647 -4.76 58.81 25.36
CA ILE A 647 -4.43 57.57 26.04
C ILE A 647 -5.49 56.51 25.72
N GLN A 648 -5.01 55.27 25.47
CA GLN A 648 -5.84 54.09 25.32
C GLN A 648 -5.29 52.99 26.21
N GLY A 649 -6.13 52.36 27.02
CA GLY A 649 -5.69 51.28 27.88
C GLY A 649 -6.72 50.83 28.88
N TYR A 650 -6.41 49.72 29.57
CA TYR A 650 -7.32 49.13 30.55
C TYR A 650 -7.49 49.93 31.83
N TYR A 651 -6.66 50.92 32.01
CA TYR A 651 -6.86 51.87 33.09
C TYR A 651 -8.19 52.60 32.96
N PHE A 652 -8.57 53.03 31.75
CA PHE A 652 -9.82 53.72 31.51
C PHE A 652 -10.93 52.72 31.08
N ALA A 653 -10.69 51.94 30.01
CA ALA A 653 -11.69 51.06 29.51
C ALA A 653 -11.10 49.92 28.66
N LYS A 654 -11.75 48.75 28.68
CA LYS A 654 -11.50 47.64 27.76
C LYS A 654 -12.31 47.84 26.48
N PRO A 655 -11.93 47.17 25.37
CA PRO A 655 -12.80 47.09 24.20
C PRO A 655 -14.18 46.57 24.58
N MET A 656 -15.23 47.27 24.18
CA MET A 656 -16.62 46.98 24.54
C MET A 656 -17.53 46.97 23.30
N PRO A 657 -18.70 46.27 23.37
CA PRO A 657 -19.71 46.36 22.31
C PRO A 657 -20.18 47.80 22.08
N VAL A 658 -20.71 48.08 20.88
CA VAL A 658 -21.12 49.43 20.47
C VAL A 658 -22.16 50.04 21.41
N ASP A 659 -23.13 49.24 21.90
CA ASP A 659 -24.18 49.69 22.85
C ASP A 659 -23.62 50.11 24.22
N GLU A 660 -22.63 49.37 24.73
CA GLU A 660 -21.91 49.73 25.96
C GLU A 660 -21.08 51.01 25.76
N PHE A 661 -20.45 51.16 24.59
CA PHE A 661 -19.70 52.37 24.27
C PHE A 661 -20.62 53.59 24.18
N GLU A 662 -21.75 53.47 23.50
CA GLU A 662 -22.76 54.58 23.43
C GLU A 662 -23.26 55.00 24.79
N ALA A 663 -23.50 54.03 25.70
CA ALA A 663 -23.91 54.32 27.09
C ALA A 663 -22.79 55.10 27.81
N LYS A 664 -21.52 54.71 27.64
CA LYS A 664 -20.38 55.40 28.26
C LYS A 664 -20.17 56.82 27.73
N VAL A 665 -20.37 57.03 26.43
CA VAL A 665 -20.33 58.39 25.84
C VAL A 665 -21.42 59.29 26.45
N ALA A 666 -22.60 58.74 26.76
CA ALA A 666 -23.67 59.51 27.38
C ALA A 666 -23.39 59.80 28.87
N GLU A 667 -22.59 58.99 29.56
CA GLU A 667 -22.11 59.25 30.94
C GLU A 667 -21.02 60.33 30.99
N ASP A 668 -20.13 60.36 30.01
CA ASP A 668 -19.00 61.28 29.94
C ASP A 668 -19.35 62.64 29.29
N ALA A 669 -20.54 62.82 28.71
CA ALA A 669 -21.04 64.05 28.08
C ALA A 669 -21.65 65.02 29.10
#